data_32dabfd5a28c28af3a8d42d726497042
#
_entry.id   32dabfd5a28c28af3a8d42d726497042
#
_cell.length_a   1.000
_cell.length_b   1.000
_cell.length_c   1.000
_cell.angle_alpha   90.00
_cell.angle_beta   90.00
_cell.angle_gamma   90.00
#
_symmetry.space_group_name_H-M   'P 1'
#
loop_
_entity.id
_entity.type
_entity.pdbx_description
1 polymer ?
#
loop_
_entity_poly.entity_id
_entity_poly.type
_entity_poly.pdbx_seq_one_letter_code
_entity_poly.pdbx_strand_id
1 'polypeptide(L)'
;MDSISMISSLIFIFCASCFSGANSSTLGVNYVSPLLEIQERERAPSSVQLTAAYGVLNRLIPSHFSSFEFHVIPKEHCGGESCFTISNHPGSAREGSPEILVSGTTAVEILSGLHWYLKYWCGAHISWSKTGGAQLASVPNPGSLPAVQDAGVVVKRPVPWSYYQNAVTSSYTFAWWDWERWEQEIDWMALQGINLPLAFTGQEAIWQKVFKNFNISNSNLDDFFGGPAFLAWSRMGNLHRWGGPLPQRWLDQQLILQKKILARMFELGMTPVLPAFSGNVPAALKHVFPSAKINRLGNWFTVNSDPRWCCTYLLDATDPLFVEIGKAFIEQQLKEYGRSSHIYNCDTFDENTPPVDDPEYISSLGATIFEGMQSADSDAVWLMQGWLFTYDPFWRPPQMKALLHSVPLGKLIVLDLYAEVKPIWATSKQFYGTPYIWCMLHNFAGNIEMYGVLDAVGSGPVQARISDNSTMVGVGMSMEGIEQNPVVYDFMAEMAFQHNPVDVKAWINLYSRRRYGRFVQPMQDAWNILYHTIYNCTDGAYDKNRDVIVAFPDVDPKFISTLQIALNDIHEQDGKRYLGRAILEEANDSYDKPHLWYSNSDVIHALKLFLESGNQLTDSSTYRYDLIDLTRQALAKYANELFLDVIEAYKLDDLHAVSHLSQKFLGLVKDMDMLLGCHDGFLLGPWIESAKKLAQDEDQERQFEWNARTQITMWFDNSEEEASLLRDYGNKYWSGLLRDYYGPRAAIYFKFLIASLEEGKGFSLRGWRREWIKLTNNWQNSRNVFPVKSTGDALKVSQWLFEKYLQDLGSHDHLGYNNNNNPV
;
A
#
# COMPACT_ATOMS: atom_id res chain seq x y z
N MET A 1 26.51 -7.21 -32.88
CA MET A 1 27.14 -5.88 -32.82
C MET A 1 26.10 -4.76 -33.02
N ASP A 2 24.90 -5.06 -33.48
CA ASP A 2 23.89 -4.04 -33.80
C ASP A 2 22.92 -3.65 -32.66
N SER A 3 22.92 -4.41 -31.57
CA SER A 3 22.05 -4.15 -30.43
C SER A 3 22.55 -3.01 -29.47
N ILE A 4 23.85 -2.70 -29.52
CA ILE A 4 24.45 -1.66 -28.66
C ILE A 4 24.19 -0.25 -29.23
N SER A 5 24.12 -0.16 -30.57
CA SER A 5 23.83 1.13 -31.25
C SER A 5 22.39 1.64 -31.02
N MET A 6 21.42 0.76 -30.85
CA MET A 6 20.02 1.17 -30.61
C MET A 6 19.78 1.69 -29.19
N ILE A 7 20.52 1.15 -28.21
CA ILE A 7 20.42 1.61 -26.81
C ILE A 7 20.98 3.02 -26.67
N SER A 8 22.04 3.36 -27.36
CA SER A 8 22.60 4.72 -27.39
C SER A 8 21.61 5.75 -27.96
N SER A 9 20.80 5.38 -28.95
CA SER A 9 19.81 6.28 -29.56
C SER A 9 18.57 6.53 -28.70
N LEU A 10 18.11 5.55 -27.92
CA LEU A 10 16.96 5.69 -27.02
C LEU A 10 17.32 6.47 -25.74
N ILE A 11 18.53 6.32 -25.23
CA ILE A 11 19.05 7.15 -24.12
C ILE A 11 19.20 8.61 -24.57
N PHE A 12 19.54 8.87 -25.84
CA PHE A 12 19.62 10.23 -26.39
C PHE A 12 18.27 10.96 -26.45
N ILE A 13 17.16 10.28 -26.66
CA ILE A 13 15.82 10.91 -26.65
C ILE A 13 15.40 11.31 -25.23
N PHE A 14 15.81 10.59 -24.20
CA PHE A 14 15.56 10.94 -22.80
C PHE A 14 16.46 12.07 -22.25
N CYS A 15 17.69 12.21 -22.77
CA CYS A 15 18.62 13.24 -22.31
C CYS A 15 18.61 14.54 -23.14
N ALA A 16 18.13 14.52 -24.39
CA ALA A 16 18.17 15.70 -25.28
C ALA A 16 17.11 16.77 -24.97
N SER A 17 16.10 16.47 -24.12
CA SER A 17 15.11 17.46 -23.64
C SER A 17 15.54 18.20 -22.36
N CYS A 18 16.75 17.97 -21.85
CA CYS A 18 17.25 18.59 -20.62
C CYS A 18 17.77 20.04 -20.77
N PHE A 19 17.66 20.67 -21.92
CA PHE A 19 18.11 22.04 -22.12
C PHE A 19 17.00 22.97 -22.64
N SER A 20 16.08 23.35 -21.78
CA SER A 20 15.39 24.66 -21.71
C SER A 20 14.11 24.60 -20.87
N GLY A 21 14.26 24.38 -19.59
CA GLY A 21 13.17 24.63 -18.62
C GLY A 21 13.71 25.55 -17.54
N ALA A 22 13.16 26.75 -17.42
CA ALA A 22 13.44 27.60 -16.28
C ALA A 22 13.25 26.81 -14.98
N ASN A 23 14.17 26.92 -14.03
CA ASN A 23 14.04 26.43 -12.67
C ASN A 23 12.79 27.04 -12.04
N SER A 24 11.64 26.42 -12.17
CA SER A 24 10.44 26.81 -11.43
C SER A 24 10.26 25.84 -10.27
N SER A 25 10.94 26.15 -9.15
CA SER A 25 10.50 25.60 -7.86
C SER A 25 9.03 25.95 -7.67
N THR A 26 8.21 25.03 -7.21
CA THR A 26 6.81 25.31 -6.90
C THR A 26 6.71 26.37 -5.80
N LEU A 27 5.60 27.09 -5.72
CA LEU A 27 5.36 28.01 -4.60
C LEU A 27 5.42 27.28 -3.25
N GLY A 28 4.96 26.03 -3.21
CA GLY A 28 5.00 25.19 -2.01
C GLY A 28 6.43 25.00 -1.47
N VAL A 29 7.42 24.82 -2.32
CA VAL A 29 8.82 24.68 -1.91
C VAL A 29 9.32 25.95 -1.20
N ASN A 30 8.90 27.13 -1.67
CA ASN A 30 9.27 28.39 -0.99
C ASN A 30 8.63 28.47 0.42
N TYR A 31 7.41 27.97 0.59
CA TYR A 31 6.72 27.98 1.89
C TYR A 31 7.36 27.05 2.92
N VAL A 32 7.91 25.92 2.47
CA VAL A 32 8.57 24.93 3.36
C VAL A 32 10.09 25.10 3.46
N SER A 33 10.68 26.13 2.79
CA SER A 33 12.12 26.36 2.80
C SER A 33 12.74 26.49 4.20
N PRO A 34 12.09 27.11 5.22
CA PRO A 34 12.65 27.14 6.56
C PRO A 34 12.83 25.74 7.17
N LEU A 35 11.88 24.82 6.93
CA LEU A 35 11.99 23.43 7.37
C LEU A 35 13.14 22.71 6.63
N LEU A 36 13.26 22.92 5.33
CA LEU A 36 14.34 22.32 4.52
C LEU A 36 15.72 22.77 5.00
N GLU A 37 15.88 24.02 5.41
CA GLU A 37 17.13 24.57 5.98
C GLU A 37 17.46 23.92 7.33
N ILE A 38 16.44 23.70 8.19
CA ILE A 38 16.61 22.97 9.46
C ILE A 38 17.08 21.53 9.20
N GLN A 39 16.39 20.84 8.30
CA GLN A 39 16.72 19.46 7.94
C GLN A 39 18.14 19.33 7.36
N GLU A 40 18.58 20.32 6.55
CA GLU A 40 19.95 20.33 6.03
C GLU A 40 20.98 20.49 7.16
N ARG A 41 20.75 21.41 8.09
CA ARG A 41 21.64 21.66 9.24
C ARG A 41 21.73 20.47 10.20
N GLU A 42 20.62 19.73 10.37
CA GLU A 42 20.51 18.63 11.32
C GLU A 42 20.78 17.25 10.71
N ARG A 43 21.13 17.22 9.45
CA ARG A 43 21.43 16.00 8.70
C ARG A 43 22.62 15.25 9.32
N ALA A 44 22.60 13.91 9.16
CA ALA A 44 23.74 13.07 9.56
C ALA A 44 25.03 13.52 8.83
N PRO A 45 26.19 13.48 9.50
CA PRO A 45 27.47 13.80 8.85
C PRO A 45 27.72 12.94 7.60
N SER A 46 28.41 13.48 6.60
CA SER A 46 28.70 12.78 5.34
C SER A 46 29.36 11.42 5.54
N SER A 47 30.27 11.30 6.53
CA SER A 47 30.92 10.02 6.86
C SER A 47 29.94 8.95 7.35
N VAL A 48 28.93 9.34 8.13
CA VAL A 48 27.87 8.44 8.62
C VAL A 48 27.00 8.00 7.45
N GLN A 49 26.59 8.95 6.59
CA GLN A 49 25.80 8.65 5.41
C GLN A 49 26.52 7.72 4.44
N LEU A 50 27.80 7.94 4.17
CA LEU A 50 28.62 7.07 3.33
C LEU A 50 28.72 5.66 3.90
N THR A 51 28.95 5.53 5.22
CA THR A 51 28.97 4.22 5.89
C THR A 51 27.64 3.48 5.71
N ALA A 52 26.52 4.17 5.87
CA ALA A 52 25.20 3.59 5.68
C ALA A 52 24.96 3.17 4.21
N ALA A 53 25.34 4.01 3.23
CA ALA A 53 25.21 3.70 1.81
C ALA A 53 26.06 2.48 1.41
N TYR A 54 27.30 2.39 1.87
CA TYR A 54 28.14 1.20 1.65
C TYR A 54 27.57 -0.04 2.35
N GLY A 55 26.91 0.12 3.48
CA GLY A 55 26.20 -0.96 4.16
C GLY A 55 25.09 -1.55 3.29
N VAL A 56 24.27 -0.71 2.64
CA VAL A 56 23.23 -1.12 1.69
C VAL A 56 23.85 -1.82 0.47
N LEU A 57 24.89 -1.24 -0.13
CA LEU A 57 25.61 -1.86 -1.26
C LEU A 57 26.11 -3.28 -0.91
N ASN A 58 26.70 -3.43 0.29
CA ASN A 58 27.23 -4.71 0.73
C ASN A 58 26.13 -5.76 0.98
N ARG A 59 24.94 -5.36 1.46
CA ARG A 59 23.80 -6.27 1.62
C ARG A 59 23.15 -6.64 0.28
N LEU A 60 23.09 -5.67 -0.66
CA LEU A 60 22.47 -5.88 -1.97
C LEU A 60 23.34 -6.71 -2.90
N ILE A 61 24.63 -6.33 -3.10
CA ILE A 61 25.53 -6.94 -4.07
C ILE A 61 26.98 -6.94 -3.56
N PRO A 62 27.29 -7.79 -2.55
CA PRO A 62 28.58 -7.78 -1.84
C PRO A 62 29.79 -8.00 -2.76
N SER A 63 29.62 -8.76 -3.86
CA SER A 63 30.70 -9.01 -4.84
C SER A 63 31.18 -7.74 -5.56
N HIS A 64 30.35 -6.70 -5.61
CA HIS A 64 30.66 -5.42 -6.29
C HIS A 64 31.01 -4.29 -5.31
N PHE A 65 31.25 -4.60 -4.06
CA PHE A 65 31.55 -3.58 -3.03
C PHE A 65 32.71 -2.65 -3.47
N SER A 66 33.75 -3.20 -4.08
CA SER A 66 34.91 -2.44 -4.57
C SER A 66 34.73 -1.83 -5.96
N SER A 67 33.66 -2.16 -6.68
CA SER A 67 33.39 -1.62 -8.02
C SER A 67 32.81 -0.21 -7.99
N PHE A 68 32.29 0.23 -6.86
CA PHE A 68 31.67 1.54 -6.70
C PHE A 68 32.41 2.42 -5.70
N GLU A 69 32.48 3.70 -6.02
CA GLU A 69 32.90 4.76 -5.10
C GLU A 69 31.74 5.72 -4.87
N PHE A 70 31.48 6.10 -3.61
CA PHE A 70 30.38 6.97 -3.22
C PHE A 70 30.89 8.30 -2.65
N HIS A 71 30.26 9.42 -3.07
CA HIS A 71 30.53 10.74 -2.53
C HIS A 71 29.23 11.45 -2.13
N VAL A 72 29.24 12.10 -0.97
CA VAL A 72 28.22 13.09 -0.59
C VAL A 72 28.64 14.43 -1.14
N ILE A 73 27.81 15.08 -1.95
CA ILE A 73 28.05 16.38 -2.59
C ILE A 73 27.04 17.42 -2.10
N PRO A 74 27.42 18.70 -2.03
CA PRO A 74 26.49 19.75 -1.68
C PRO A 74 25.50 20.04 -2.83
N LYS A 75 24.31 20.56 -2.50
CA LYS A 75 23.23 20.86 -3.48
C LYS A 75 23.65 21.87 -4.55
N GLU A 76 24.61 22.73 -4.26
CA GLU A 76 25.14 23.70 -5.20
C GLU A 76 25.70 23.08 -6.47
N HIS A 77 26.24 21.85 -6.39
CA HIS A 77 26.65 21.08 -7.56
C HIS A 77 25.53 20.77 -8.54
N CYS A 78 24.29 20.79 -8.05
CA CYS A 78 23.08 20.52 -8.83
C CYS A 78 22.17 21.75 -8.97
N GLY A 79 22.73 22.95 -8.75
CA GLY A 79 21.97 24.19 -8.86
C GLY A 79 20.99 24.43 -7.73
N GLY A 80 21.27 23.89 -6.53
CA GLY A 80 20.47 24.07 -5.32
C GLY A 80 19.41 22.97 -5.10
N GLU A 81 19.27 22.03 -6.03
CA GLU A 81 18.32 20.91 -5.92
C GLU A 81 19.00 19.65 -5.37
N SER A 82 18.24 18.76 -4.76
CA SER A 82 18.72 17.41 -4.46
C SER A 82 18.94 16.63 -5.76
N CYS A 83 20.01 15.84 -5.83
CA CYS A 83 20.38 15.11 -7.05
C CYS A 83 21.30 13.95 -6.75
N PHE A 84 21.48 13.09 -7.74
CA PHE A 84 22.61 12.19 -7.84
C PHE A 84 23.31 12.35 -9.19
N THR A 85 24.60 11.96 -9.24
CA THR A 85 25.39 11.89 -10.46
C THR A 85 26.03 10.51 -10.59
N ILE A 86 26.17 10.04 -11.80
CA ILE A 86 26.80 8.77 -12.12
C ILE A 86 27.85 9.01 -13.20
N SER A 87 29.09 8.59 -12.98
CA SER A 87 30.17 8.70 -13.95
C SER A 87 31.13 7.51 -13.86
N ASN A 88 31.95 7.35 -14.87
CA ASN A 88 33.09 6.43 -14.79
C ASN A 88 34.07 6.93 -13.72
N HIS A 89 34.58 6.03 -12.91
CA HIS A 89 35.61 6.41 -11.93
C HIS A 89 36.92 6.81 -12.67
N PRO A 90 37.59 7.91 -12.29
CA PRO A 90 38.79 8.37 -12.99
C PRO A 90 39.96 7.36 -13.01
N GLY A 91 39.96 6.44 -12.07
CA GLY A 91 40.96 5.35 -11.98
C GLY A 91 40.49 4.03 -12.58
N SER A 92 39.33 3.94 -13.23
CA SER A 92 38.73 2.69 -13.72
C SER A 92 39.62 1.87 -14.68
N ALA A 93 40.61 2.50 -15.33
CA ALA A 93 41.60 1.79 -16.16
C ALA A 93 42.68 1.02 -15.37
N ARG A 94 42.72 1.14 -14.05
CA ARG A 94 43.70 0.46 -13.17
C ARG A 94 43.05 -0.78 -12.55
N GLU A 95 43.75 -1.89 -12.60
CA GLU A 95 43.30 -3.14 -11.97
C GLU A 95 43.09 -2.92 -10.47
N GLY A 96 41.90 -3.34 -9.98
CA GLY A 96 41.52 -3.21 -8.56
C GLY A 96 40.96 -1.82 -8.13
N SER A 97 40.87 -0.85 -9.05
CA SER A 97 40.22 0.44 -8.79
C SER A 97 38.70 0.34 -8.97
N PRO A 98 37.89 1.19 -8.29
CA PRO A 98 36.47 1.31 -8.57
C PRO A 98 36.21 1.61 -10.05
N GLU A 99 35.08 1.13 -10.57
CA GLU A 99 34.69 1.33 -11.97
C GLU A 99 33.75 2.54 -12.13
N ILE A 100 32.82 2.67 -11.18
CA ILE A 100 31.75 3.66 -11.22
C ILE A 100 31.80 4.55 -9.98
N LEU A 101 31.71 5.85 -10.21
CA LEU A 101 31.53 6.87 -9.17
C LEU A 101 30.07 7.29 -9.13
N VAL A 102 29.42 7.14 -7.97
CA VAL A 102 28.09 7.66 -7.71
C VAL A 102 28.17 8.74 -6.64
N SER A 103 27.73 9.94 -6.95
CA SER A 103 27.66 11.02 -5.97
C SER A 103 26.20 11.44 -5.77
N GLY A 104 25.86 11.85 -4.56
CA GLY A 104 24.50 12.31 -4.24
C GLY A 104 24.49 13.32 -3.12
N THR A 105 23.41 14.07 -3.02
CA THR A 105 23.26 15.11 -1.98
C THR A 105 22.97 14.51 -0.60
N THR A 106 22.49 13.28 -0.54
CA THR A 106 22.40 12.45 0.67
C THR A 106 22.70 10.98 0.32
N ALA A 107 22.72 10.11 1.34
CA ALA A 107 22.83 8.67 1.11
C ALA A 107 21.63 8.11 0.31
N VAL A 108 20.43 8.67 0.47
CA VAL A 108 19.26 8.30 -0.34
C VAL A 108 19.52 8.58 -1.81
N GLU A 109 20.00 9.77 -2.18
CA GLU A 109 20.35 10.11 -3.56
C GLU A 109 21.49 9.23 -4.10
N ILE A 110 22.53 8.94 -3.30
CA ILE A 110 23.60 8.01 -3.70
C ILE A 110 23.01 6.64 -4.05
N LEU A 111 22.14 6.10 -3.20
CA LEU A 111 21.53 4.78 -3.40
C LEU A 111 20.52 4.77 -4.54
N SER A 112 19.81 5.88 -4.74
CA SER A 112 18.97 6.07 -5.95
C SER A 112 19.82 6.07 -7.21
N GLY A 113 20.98 6.71 -7.19
CA GLY A 113 21.95 6.70 -8.28
C GLY A 113 22.52 5.30 -8.56
N LEU A 114 22.86 4.55 -7.50
CA LEU A 114 23.27 3.15 -7.62
C LEU A 114 22.15 2.31 -8.26
N HIS A 115 20.92 2.42 -7.76
CA HIS A 115 19.76 1.70 -8.31
C HIS A 115 19.51 2.09 -9.76
N TRP A 116 19.60 3.38 -10.10
CA TRP A 116 19.47 3.89 -11.46
C TRP A 116 20.53 3.29 -12.40
N TYR A 117 21.81 3.22 -11.96
CA TYR A 117 22.87 2.58 -12.71
C TYR A 117 22.60 1.08 -12.92
N LEU A 118 22.28 0.36 -11.86
CA LEU A 118 21.96 -1.06 -11.95
C LEU A 118 20.76 -1.33 -12.88
N LYS A 119 19.76 -0.46 -12.87
CA LYS A 119 18.56 -0.53 -13.68
C LYS A 119 18.83 -0.29 -15.17
N TYR A 120 19.50 0.79 -15.51
CA TYR A 120 19.60 1.28 -16.89
C TYR A 120 20.88 0.86 -17.62
N TRP A 121 21.96 0.55 -16.92
CA TRP A 121 23.20 0.06 -17.52
C TRP A 121 23.37 -1.45 -17.37
N CYS A 122 22.98 -2.00 -16.22
CA CYS A 122 23.13 -3.42 -15.96
C CYS A 122 21.86 -4.25 -16.23
N GLY A 123 20.72 -3.60 -16.46
CA GLY A 123 19.45 -4.31 -16.71
C GLY A 123 18.94 -5.09 -15.49
N ALA A 124 19.27 -4.63 -14.27
CA ALA A 124 18.83 -5.22 -13.03
C ALA A 124 17.44 -4.69 -12.59
N HIS A 125 16.79 -5.43 -11.71
CA HIS A 125 15.53 -5.05 -11.08
C HIS A 125 15.59 -5.37 -9.59
N ILE A 126 15.05 -4.48 -8.76
CA ILE A 126 15.04 -4.62 -7.30
C ILE A 126 13.61 -4.46 -6.79
N SER A 127 13.06 -5.52 -6.22
CA SER A 127 11.74 -5.54 -5.59
C SER A 127 11.77 -6.31 -4.26
N TRP A 128 10.63 -6.36 -3.58
CA TRP A 128 10.49 -7.13 -2.34
C TRP A 128 10.73 -8.62 -2.56
N SER A 129 11.26 -9.30 -1.56
CA SER A 129 11.51 -10.75 -1.60
C SER A 129 10.24 -11.54 -1.97
N LYS A 130 9.08 -11.13 -1.46
CA LYS A 130 7.80 -11.77 -1.78
C LYS A 130 7.38 -11.64 -3.24
N THR A 131 7.81 -10.58 -3.93
CA THR A 131 7.50 -10.38 -5.36
C THR A 131 8.62 -10.86 -6.28
N GLY A 132 9.40 -11.82 -5.83
CA GLY A 132 10.50 -12.42 -6.58
C GLY A 132 11.89 -11.84 -6.27
N GLY A 133 11.97 -10.77 -5.47
CA GLY A 133 13.22 -10.19 -4.99
C GLY A 133 14.00 -9.40 -6.03
N ALA A 134 15.29 -9.30 -5.82
CA ALA A 134 16.21 -8.62 -6.73
C ALA A 134 16.66 -9.55 -7.88
N GLN A 135 16.45 -9.11 -9.12
CA GLN A 135 17.05 -9.72 -10.30
C GLN A 135 18.39 -9.01 -10.57
N LEU A 136 19.49 -9.65 -10.22
CA LEU A 136 20.85 -9.14 -10.37
C LEU A 136 21.72 -9.99 -11.32
N ALA A 137 21.18 -11.06 -11.91
CA ALA A 137 21.91 -11.96 -12.80
C ALA A 137 22.40 -11.27 -14.09
N SER A 138 21.80 -10.15 -14.45
CA SER A 138 22.22 -9.33 -15.60
C SER A 138 23.40 -8.40 -15.30
N VAL A 139 23.77 -8.22 -14.03
CA VAL A 139 24.89 -7.36 -13.63
C VAL A 139 26.20 -8.07 -14.02
N PRO A 140 27.06 -7.47 -14.85
CA PRO A 140 28.34 -8.07 -15.22
C PRO A 140 29.27 -8.20 -14.00
N ASN A 141 30.25 -9.11 -14.08
CA ASN A 141 31.20 -9.30 -13.00
C ASN A 141 32.03 -8.01 -12.72
N PRO A 142 32.54 -7.85 -11.48
CA PRO A 142 33.49 -6.78 -11.17
C PRO A 142 34.64 -6.72 -12.19
N GLY A 143 35.00 -5.52 -12.60
CA GLY A 143 35.98 -5.27 -13.69
C GLY A 143 35.38 -5.26 -15.10
N SER A 144 34.07 -5.47 -15.24
CA SER A 144 33.35 -5.51 -16.53
C SER A 144 32.06 -4.72 -16.51
N LEU A 145 31.89 -3.81 -15.57
CA LEU A 145 30.69 -2.98 -15.48
C LEU A 145 30.56 -2.05 -16.68
N PRO A 146 29.37 -1.84 -17.25
CA PRO A 146 29.17 -0.95 -18.39
C PRO A 146 29.60 0.48 -18.09
N ALA A 147 30.42 1.05 -18.98
CA ALA A 147 30.82 2.45 -18.86
C ALA A 147 29.63 3.40 -19.07
N VAL A 148 29.60 4.47 -18.31
CA VAL A 148 28.69 5.59 -18.50
C VAL A 148 29.28 6.52 -19.57
N GLN A 149 28.45 7.33 -20.21
CA GLN A 149 28.92 8.35 -21.18
C GLN A 149 29.96 9.28 -20.55
N ASP A 150 30.91 9.78 -21.31
CA ASP A 150 32.04 10.62 -20.81
C ASP A 150 31.59 11.85 -20.01
N ALA A 151 30.45 12.43 -20.37
CA ALA A 151 29.86 13.57 -19.65
C ALA A 151 29.25 13.18 -18.29
N GLY A 152 29.09 11.86 -18.01
CA GLY A 152 28.33 11.37 -16.89
C GLY A 152 26.83 11.62 -17.02
N VAL A 153 26.10 11.32 -15.96
CA VAL A 153 24.64 11.54 -15.85
C VAL A 153 24.36 12.33 -14.58
N VAL A 154 23.49 13.32 -14.66
CA VAL A 154 22.98 14.07 -13.53
C VAL A 154 21.45 13.94 -13.51
N VAL A 155 20.91 13.45 -12.39
CA VAL A 155 19.47 13.31 -12.21
C VAL A 155 19.07 14.13 -10.99
N LYS A 156 18.16 15.07 -11.21
CA LYS A 156 17.69 15.99 -10.17
C LYS A 156 16.32 15.57 -9.66
N ARG A 157 16.07 15.88 -8.41
CA ARG A 157 14.77 15.71 -7.76
C ARG A 157 14.02 17.06 -7.82
N PRO A 158 12.94 17.18 -8.61
CA PRO A 158 12.26 18.46 -8.82
C PRO A 158 11.41 18.92 -7.63
N VAL A 159 11.14 18.06 -6.64
CA VAL A 159 10.44 18.36 -5.38
C VAL A 159 11.17 17.74 -4.20
N PRO A 160 11.18 18.35 -3.00
CA PRO A 160 12.04 17.91 -1.92
C PRO A 160 11.76 16.51 -1.39
N TRP A 161 10.49 16.06 -1.38
CA TRP A 161 10.12 14.86 -0.68
C TRP A 161 9.57 13.74 -1.56
N SER A 162 9.94 12.52 -1.20
CA SER A 162 9.32 11.28 -1.63
C SER A 162 8.76 10.57 -0.40
N TYR A 163 7.43 10.63 -0.24
CA TYR A 163 6.69 10.13 0.91
C TYR A 163 6.39 8.63 0.77
N TYR A 164 6.30 7.93 1.90
CA TYR A 164 6.01 6.50 1.90
C TYR A 164 5.16 6.07 3.09
N GLN A 165 4.13 5.30 2.82
CA GLN A 165 3.20 4.57 3.66
C GLN A 165 1.88 5.29 3.97
N ASN A 166 0.86 4.46 4.25
CA ASN A 166 -0.38 4.83 4.91
C ASN A 166 -0.28 4.50 6.41
N ALA A 167 -1.09 5.13 7.23
CA ALA A 167 -1.19 4.81 8.66
C ALA A 167 -1.52 3.32 8.88
N VAL A 168 -2.39 2.74 8.06
CA VAL A 168 -2.82 1.33 8.17
C VAL A 168 -1.84 0.32 7.59
N THR A 169 -0.84 0.74 6.81
CA THR A 169 0.23 -0.17 6.34
C THR A 169 0.93 -0.84 7.52
N SER A 170 1.03 -0.12 8.65
CA SER A 170 1.59 -0.63 9.91
C SER A 170 0.88 -1.87 10.44
N SER A 171 -0.40 -2.04 10.11
CA SER A 171 -1.21 -3.21 10.51
C SER A 171 -1.37 -4.23 9.39
N TYR A 172 -1.70 -3.82 8.16
CA TYR A 172 -1.90 -4.76 7.05
C TYR A 172 -0.63 -5.45 6.57
N THR A 173 0.54 -4.84 6.73
CA THR A 173 1.81 -5.42 6.28
C THR A 173 2.85 -5.54 7.38
N PHE A 174 3.05 -4.48 8.20
CA PHE A 174 4.20 -4.38 9.11
C PHE A 174 3.97 -4.96 10.51
N ALA A 175 2.77 -5.42 10.82
CA ALA A 175 2.36 -5.83 12.17
C ALA A 175 3.34 -6.81 12.84
N TRP A 176 3.94 -7.71 12.06
CA TRP A 176 4.78 -8.80 12.55
C TRP A 176 6.25 -8.68 12.13
N TRP A 177 6.70 -7.47 11.75
CA TRP A 177 8.07 -7.28 11.30
C TRP A 177 9.05 -7.14 12.45
N ASP A 178 10.14 -7.90 12.37
CA ASP A 178 11.33 -7.74 13.20
C ASP A 178 12.33 -6.75 12.56
N TRP A 179 13.48 -6.57 13.22
CA TRP A 179 14.50 -5.66 12.71
C TRP A 179 15.05 -6.08 11.33
N GLU A 180 15.25 -7.37 11.10
CA GLU A 180 15.80 -7.86 9.83
C GLU A 180 14.89 -7.50 8.66
N ARG A 181 13.57 -7.64 8.83
CA ARG A 181 12.62 -7.25 7.79
C ARG A 181 12.54 -5.72 7.63
N TRP A 182 12.59 -4.96 8.72
CA TRP A 182 12.65 -3.50 8.68
C TRP A 182 13.92 -2.98 8.01
N GLU A 183 15.08 -3.57 8.27
CA GLU A 183 16.35 -3.20 7.62
C GLU A 183 16.25 -3.37 6.10
N GLN A 184 15.70 -4.49 5.64
CA GLN A 184 15.47 -4.72 4.21
C GLN A 184 14.53 -3.68 3.58
N GLU A 185 13.48 -3.29 4.29
CA GLU A 185 12.54 -2.28 3.80
C GLU A 185 13.18 -0.89 3.73
N ILE A 186 13.95 -0.50 4.74
CA ILE A 186 14.64 0.78 4.76
C ILE A 186 15.70 0.83 3.64
N ASP A 187 16.40 -0.27 3.39
CA ASP A 187 17.33 -0.38 2.26
C ASP A 187 16.58 -0.23 0.92
N TRP A 188 15.44 -0.89 0.77
CA TRP A 188 14.59 -0.75 -0.40
C TRP A 188 14.08 0.70 -0.57
N MET A 189 13.60 1.33 0.51
CA MET A 189 13.19 2.73 0.48
C MET A 189 14.32 3.64 -0.05
N ALA A 190 15.54 3.47 0.45
CA ALA A 190 16.69 4.29 0.04
C ALA A 190 17.05 4.08 -1.44
N LEU A 191 17.01 2.83 -1.93
CA LEU A 191 17.23 2.50 -3.34
C LEU A 191 16.15 3.08 -4.26
N GLN A 192 14.91 3.19 -3.76
CA GLN A 192 13.77 3.77 -4.47
C GLN A 192 13.68 5.31 -4.33
N GLY A 193 14.60 5.94 -3.63
CA GLY A 193 14.62 7.39 -3.47
C GLY A 193 13.61 7.94 -2.45
N ILE A 194 13.06 7.11 -1.60
CA ILE A 194 12.15 7.53 -0.53
C ILE A 194 12.94 8.20 0.59
N ASN A 195 12.56 9.42 0.95
CA ASN A 195 13.24 10.22 1.97
C ASN A 195 12.31 10.78 3.07
N LEU A 196 10.99 10.50 2.98
CA LEU A 196 9.97 10.95 3.94
C LEU A 196 9.04 9.79 4.35
N PRO A 197 9.54 8.74 5.04
CA PRO A 197 8.72 7.62 5.46
C PRO A 197 7.97 7.89 6.76
N LEU A 198 6.77 7.28 6.95
CA LEU A 198 6.14 7.19 8.26
C LEU A 198 6.96 6.32 9.22
N ALA A 199 6.96 6.67 10.49
CA ALA A 199 7.68 5.97 11.55
C ALA A 199 6.82 5.84 12.81
N PHE A 200 5.80 4.98 12.74
CA PHE A 200 4.75 4.82 13.77
C PHE A 200 4.97 3.67 14.75
N THR A 201 5.99 2.85 14.52
CA THR A 201 6.29 1.70 15.39
C THR A 201 6.50 2.15 16.84
N GLY A 202 5.92 1.41 17.79
CA GLY A 202 6.16 1.60 19.23
C GLY A 202 5.52 2.83 19.87
N GLN A 203 4.63 3.55 19.18
CA GLN A 203 3.98 4.73 19.76
C GLN A 203 3.11 4.41 20.99
N GLU A 204 2.61 3.19 21.14
CA GLU A 204 1.85 2.75 22.31
C GLU A 204 2.68 2.80 23.59
N ALA A 205 3.99 2.54 23.50
CA ALA A 205 4.92 2.70 24.63
C ALA A 205 5.08 4.18 25.05
N ILE A 206 5.05 5.10 24.10
CA ILE A 206 5.01 6.54 24.37
C ILE A 206 3.68 6.92 25.03
N TRP A 207 2.54 6.50 24.45
CA TRP A 207 1.23 6.72 25.00
C TRP A 207 1.07 6.20 26.44
N GLN A 208 1.57 5.00 26.70
CA GLN A 208 1.57 4.43 28.04
C GLN A 208 2.26 5.35 29.05
N LYS A 209 3.44 5.88 28.71
CA LYS A 209 4.18 6.80 29.59
C LYS A 209 3.45 8.13 29.78
N VAL A 210 2.89 8.68 28.69
CA VAL A 210 2.13 9.94 28.74
C VAL A 210 0.89 9.77 29.61
N PHE A 211 0.01 8.82 29.33
CA PHE A 211 -1.23 8.66 30.07
C PHE A 211 -1.03 8.28 31.54
N LYS A 212 0.06 7.58 31.88
CA LYS A 212 0.44 7.39 33.30
C LYS A 212 0.68 8.70 34.02
N ASN A 213 1.27 9.69 33.37
CA ASN A 213 1.46 11.02 33.94
C ASN A 213 0.14 11.77 34.13
N PHE A 214 -0.91 11.39 33.41
CA PHE A 214 -2.29 11.87 33.56
C PHE A 214 -3.15 10.95 34.44
N ASN A 215 -2.52 10.13 35.32
CA ASN A 215 -3.18 9.23 36.27
C ASN A 215 -4.05 8.13 35.63
N ILE A 216 -3.76 7.69 34.43
CA ILE A 216 -4.40 6.53 33.80
C ILE A 216 -3.61 5.26 34.13
N SER A 217 -4.30 4.26 34.67
CA SER A 217 -3.68 2.97 35.02
C SER A 217 -3.39 2.08 33.81
N ASN A 218 -2.52 1.08 33.98
CA ASN A 218 -2.28 0.08 32.91
C ASN A 218 -3.56 -0.65 32.52
N SER A 219 -4.41 -1.02 33.49
CA SER A 219 -5.68 -1.70 33.19
C SER A 219 -6.65 -0.85 32.35
N ASN A 220 -6.60 0.47 32.48
CA ASN A 220 -7.36 1.38 31.62
C ASN A 220 -6.76 1.45 30.20
N LEU A 221 -5.45 1.30 30.07
CA LEU A 221 -4.77 1.26 28.77
C LEU A 221 -4.96 -0.10 28.07
N ASP A 222 -5.15 -1.19 28.82
CA ASP A 222 -5.54 -2.49 28.27
C ASP A 222 -6.90 -2.44 27.56
N ASP A 223 -7.78 -1.52 27.97
CA ASP A 223 -9.05 -1.27 27.31
C ASP A 223 -8.94 -0.27 26.15
N PHE A 224 -7.89 0.53 26.11
CA PHE A 224 -7.68 1.55 25.08
C PHE A 224 -6.95 1.03 23.85
N PHE A 225 -5.86 0.28 24.02
CA PHE A 225 -5.07 -0.23 22.92
C PHE A 225 -5.74 -1.45 22.25
N GLY A 226 -5.74 -1.48 20.93
CA GLY A 226 -6.02 -2.71 20.19
C GLY A 226 -4.86 -3.71 20.28
N GLY A 227 -5.10 -4.95 19.83
CA GLY A 227 -4.06 -5.97 19.71
C GLY A 227 -3.05 -5.65 18.60
N PRO A 228 -1.93 -6.41 18.52
CA PRO A 228 -0.83 -6.12 17.60
C PRO A 228 -1.21 -5.93 16.13
N ALA A 229 -2.17 -6.71 15.62
CA ALA A 229 -2.63 -6.58 14.24
C ALA A 229 -3.62 -5.42 14.02
N PHE A 230 -4.14 -4.79 15.07
CA PHE A 230 -5.23 -3.82 15.02
C PHE A 230 -4.83 -2.42 15.52
N LEU A 231 -3.54 -2.18 15.69
CA LEU A 231 -3.02 -0.92 16.26
C LEU A 231 -3.36 0.31 15.41
N ALA A 232 -3.34 0.20 14.09
CA ALA A 232 -3.63 1.33 13.21
C ALA A 232 -5.01 1.94 13.51
N TRP A 233 -6.03 1.11 13.61
CA TRP A 233 -7.41 1.56 13.88
C TRP A 233 -7.64 1.98 15.32
N SER A 234 -6.90 1.42 16.26
CA SER A 234 -6.87 1.89 17.64
C SER A 234 -6.26 3.30 17.73
N ARG A 235 -5.20 3.58 16.96
CA ARG A 235 -4.52 4.89 16.84
C ARG A 235 -5.43 5.96 16.26
N MET A 236 -6.20 5.59 15.21
CA MET A 236 -7.15 6.49 14.56
C MET A 236 -8.48 6.66 15.34
N GLY A 237 -8.66 5.92 16.44
CA GLY A 237 -9.89 5.99 17.22
C GLY A 237 -11.10 5.28 16.62
N ASN A 238 -10.88 4.33 15.72
CA ASN A 238 -11.94 3.55 15.09
C ASN A 238 -12.47 2.44 16.02
N LEU A 239 -11.58 1.79 16.74
CA LEU A 239 -11.87 0.72 17.69
C LEU A 239 -10.99 0.82 18.94
N HIS A 240 -11.36 0.10 19.99
CA HIS A 240 -10.53 -0.09 21.17
C HIS A 240 -10.52 -1.56 21.60
N ARG A 241 -9.50 -1.99 22.33
CA ARG A 241 -9.33 -3.31 22.94
C ARG A 241 -9.31 -4.52 22.00
N TRP A 242 -9.92 -4.48 20.82
CA TRP A 242 -10.04 -5.62 19.92
C TRP A 242 -8.68 -6.27 19.63
N GLY A 243 -8.56 -7.59 19.90
CA GLY A 243 -7.32 -8.34 19.77
C GLY A 243 -6.31 -8.15 20.91
N GLY A 244 -6.56 -7.21 21.85
CA GLY A 244 -5.71 -6.96 22.99
C GLY A 244 -5.99 -7.88 24.21
N PRO A 245 -5.39 -7.56 25.39
CA PRO A 245 -4.53 -6.41 25.64
C PRO A 245 -3.11 -6.57 25.07
N LEU A 246 -2.35 -5.45 24.98
CA LEU A 246 -0.94 -5.48 24.61
C LEU A 246 -0.07 -5.91 25.81
N PRO A 247 0.74 -6.96 25.70
CA PRO A 247 1.70 -7.31 26.74
C PRO A 247 2.73 -6.19 26.96
N GLN A 248 3.14 -5.92 28.21
CA GLN A 248 4.16 -4.92 28.50
C GLN A 248 5.44 -5.13 27.70
N ARG A 249 5.83 -6.39 27.55
CA ARG A 249 7.03 -6.74 26.80
C ARG A 249 6.92 -6.43 25.31
N TRP A 250 5.73 -6.53 24.72
CA TRP A 250 5.47 -6.03 23.37
C TRP A 250 5.78 -4.55 23.26
N LEU A 251 5.22 -3.73 24.17
CA LEU A 251 5.46 -2.28 24.21
C LEU A 251 6.93 -1.94 24.28
N ASP A 252 7.67 -2.61 25.17
CA ASP A 252 9.11 -2.38 25.37
C ASP A 252 9.91 -2.76 24.10
N GLN A 253 9.60 -3.90 23.48
CA GLN A 253 10.27 -4.37 22.27
C GLN A 253 9.99 -3.46 21.05
N GLN A 254 8.74 -3.01 20.90
CA GLN A 254 8.38 -2.10 19.81
C GLN A 254 9.06 -0.73 19.98
N LEU A 255 9.24 -0.24 21.19
CA LEU A 255 10.01 0.98 21.43
C LEU A 255 11.51 0.81 21.07
N ILE A 256 12.09 -0.33 21.39
CA ILE A 256 13.48 -0.65 21.01
C ILE A 256 13.61 -0.75 19.50
N LEU A 257 12.66 -1.39 18.83
CA LEU A 257 12.60 -1.50 17.37
C LEU A 257 12.50 -0.13 16.71
N GLN A 258 11.62 0.74 17.20
CA GLN A 258 11.48 2.10 16.69
C GLN A 258 12.79 2.90 16.79
N LYS A 259 13.52 2.78 17.88
CA LYS A 259 14.83 3.45 18.03
C LYS A 259 15.83 3.00 16.97
N LYS A 260 15.83 1.71 16.60
CA LYS A 260 16.68 1.19 15.51
C LYS A 260 16.22 1.72 14.13
N ILE A 261 14.91 1.74 13.88
CA ILE A 261 14.32 2.27 12.65
C ILE A 261 14.72 3.73 12.45
N LEU A 262 14.51 4.57 13.47
CA LEU A 262 14.83 6.00 13.42
C LEU A 262 16.35 6.25 13.26
N ALA A 263 17.19 5.47 13.92
CA ALA A 263 18.64 5.56 13.78
C ALA A 263 19.08 5.27 12.33
N ARG A 264 18.57 4.18 11.73
CA ARG A 264 18.90 3.82 10.35
C ARG A 264 18.38 4.84 9.34
N MET A 265 17.15 5.34 9.52
CA MET A 265 16.60 6.39 8.65
C MET A 265 17.45 7.65 8.71
N PHE A 266 17.88 8.05 9.91
CA PHE A 266 18.78 9.17 10.08
C PHE A 266 20.15 8.98 9.41
N GLU A 267 20.77 7.80 9.59
CA GLU A 267 22.06 7.46 8.96
C GLU A 267 22.01 7.55 7.43
N LEU A 268 20.86 7.26 6.84
CA LEU A 268 20.63 7.36 5.39
C LEU A 268 20.22 8.77 4.93
N GLY A 269 20.00 9.72 5.84
CA GLY A 269 19.56 11.07 5.52
C GLY A 269 18.07 11.18 5.21
N MET A 270 17.25 10.21 5.66
CA MET A 270 15.81 10.28 5.60
C MET A 270 15.24 11.17 6.72
N THR A 271 14.03 11.69 6.48
CA THR A 271 13.23 12.44 7.45
C THR A 271 12.04 11.58 7.87
N PRO A 272 12.09 10.86 8.99
CA PRO A 272 10.95 10.06 9.47
C PRO A 272 9.81 10.97 9.93
N VAL A 273 8.58 10.66 9.53
CA VAL A 273 7.37 11.33 10.04
C VAL A 273 6.95 10.65 11.32
N LEU A 274 6.92 11.39 12.42
CA LEU A 274 6.55 10.91 13.74
C LEU A 274 5.04 11.11 14.00
N PRO A 275 4.39 10.31 14.87
CA PRO A 275 3.00 10.55 15.24
C PRO A 275 2.85 11.75 16.18
N ALA A 276 1.69 12.43 16.11
CA ALA A 276 1.24 13.41 17.08
C ALA A 276 -0.09 12.99 17.71
N PHE A 277 -0.59 13.78 18.66
CA PHE A 277 -1.85 13.52 19.33
C PHE A 277 -3.05 13.94 18.48
N SER A 278 -3.91 12.99 18.14
CA SER A 278 -5.12 13.21 17.33
C SER A 278 -6.40 13.45 18.14
N GLY A 279 -6.31 13.42 19.46
CA GLY A 279 -7.47 13.61 20.34
C GLY A 279 -8.07 12.32 20.91
N ASN A 280 -7.70 11.15 20.40
CA ASN A 280 -8.22 9.88 20.91
C ASN A 280 -7.66 9.58 22.31
N VAL A 281 -8.55 9.30 23.26
CA VAL A 281 -8.21 9.16 24.68
C VAL A 281 -8.84 7.91 25.30
N PRO A 282 -8.21 7.33 26.34
CA PRO A 282 -8.82 6.27 27.13
C PRO A 282 -10.11 6.74 27.79
N ALA A 283 -11.14 5.88 27.85
CA ALA A 283 -12.41 6.16 28.51
C ALA A 283 -12.25 6.65 29.97
N ALA A 284 -11.23 6.15 30.66
CA ALA A 284 -10.92 6.51 32.04
C ALA A 284 -10.53 7.99 32.21
N LEU A 285 -10.07 8.66 31.16
CA LEU A 285 -9.68 10.07 31.22
C LEU A 285 -10.88 10.96 31.66
N LYS A 286 -12.10 10.59 31.26
CA LYS A 286 -13.31 11.27 31.64
C LYS A 286 -13.58 11.25 33.15
N HIS A 287 -13.09 10.22 33.82
CA HIS A 287 -13.24 10.14 35.31
C HIS A 287 -12.15 10.95 36.02
N VAL A 288 -10.94 10.99 35.44
CA VAL A 288 -9.80 11.76 35.99
C VAL A 288 -10.00 13.26 35.75
N PHE A 289 -10.57 13.66 34.63
CA PHE A 289 -10.85 15.04 34.24
C PHE A 289 -12.35 15.22 33.91
N PRO A 290 -13.25 15.27 34.94
CA PRO A 290 -14.68 15.30 34.70
C PRO A 290 -15.19 16.54 33.94
N SER A 291 -14.43 17.63 33.98
CA SER A 291 -14.75 18.88 33.27
C SER A 291 -14.27 18.91 31.82
N ALA A 292 -13.41 17.96 31.40
CA ALA A 292 -12.90 17.91 30.03
C ALA A 292 -14.01 17.60 29.02
N LYS A 293 -13.95 18.25 27.86
CA LYS A 293 -14.88 18.03 26.75
C LYS A 293 -14.53 16.76 26.00
N ILE A 294 -14.93 15.61 26.51
CA ILE A 294 -14.68 14.30 25.91
C ILE A 294 -15.99 13.76 25.33
N ASN A 295 -16.01 13.60 24.02
CA ASN A 295 -17.14 13.09 23.26
C ASN A 295 -16.96 11.59 22.97
N ARG A 296 -18.05 10.82 23.05
CA ARG A 296 -18.06 9.44 22.58
C ARG A 296 -18.36 9.43 21.09
N LEU A 297 -17.49 8.79 20.31
CA LEU A 297 -17.67 8.66 18.87
C LEU A 297 -18.73 7.61 18.50
N GLY A 298 -19.15 7.61 17.26
CA GLY A 298 -20.10 6.66 16.71
C GLY A 298 -19.50 5.26 16.50
N ASN A 299 -20.34 4.34 16.05
CA ASN A 299 -19.89 2.99 15.67
C ASN A 299 -19.08 3.03 14.38
N TRP A 300 -17.93 2.37 14.40
CA TRP A 300 -17.10 2.11 13.23
C TRP A 300 -17.11 0.58 12.94
N PHE A 301 -18.04 0.13 12.10
CA PHE A 301 -18.21 -1.24 11.61
C PHE A 301 -18.27 -2.39 12.64
N THR A 302 -18.34 -2.10 13.94
CA THR A 302 -18.53 -3.16 14.93
C THR A 302 -19.97 -3.68 14.89
N VAL A 303 -20.11 -5.00 14.97
CA VAL A 303 -21.40 -5.69 14.95
C VAL A 303 -22.23 -5.24 16.17
N ASN A 304 -23.50 -4.88 15.92
CA ASN A 304 -24.46 -4.42 16.94
C ASN A 304 -23.97 -3.22 17.77
N SER A 305 -23.03 -2.42 17.28
CA SER A 305 -22.40 -1.33 18.03
C SER A 305 -21.89 -1.79 19.41
N ASP A 306 -21.26 -2.96 19.46
CA ASP A 306 -20.81 -3.59 20.68
C ASP A 306 -19.84 -2.69 21.46
N PRO A 307 -20.23 -2.23 22.67
CA PRO A 307 -19.46 -1.25 23.43
C PRO A 307 -18.11 -1.77 23.93
N ARG A 308 -17.85 -3.06 23.81
CA ARG A 308 -16.53 -3.66 24.14
C ARG A 308 -15.47 -3.28 23.12
N TRP A 309 -15.87 -2.94 21.90
CA TRP A 309 -14.96 -2.70 20.77
C TRP A 309 -15.17 -1.35 20.10
N CYS A 310 -16.42 -0.82 20.12
CA CYS A 310 -16.82 0.39 19.42
C CYS A 310 -16.85 1.63 20.31
N CYS A 311 -16.97 2.72 19.60
CA CYS A 311 -17.44 3.96 20.19
C CYS A 311 -16.41 4.54 21.15
N THR A 312 -15.21 4.77 20.64
CA THR A 312 -14.06 5.35 21.31
C THR A 312 -14.34 6.78 21.82
N TYR A 313 -13.39 7.37 22.49
CA TYR A 313 -13.55 8.70 23.08
C TYR A 313 -12.56 9.68 22.43
N LEU A 314 -13.10 10.84 22.04
CA LEU A 314 -12.34 11.94 21.44
C LEU A 314 -12.39 13.14 22.37
N LEU A 315 -11.23 13.63 22.77
CA LEU A 315 -11.08 14.90 23.45
C LEU A 315 -11.23 16.03 22.44
N ASP A 316 -12.16 16.95 22.69
CA ASP A 316 -12.40 18.11 21.84
C ASP A 316 -11.14 19.00 21.78
N ALA A 317 -10.68 19.34 20.59
CA ALA A 317 -9.47 20.14 20.43
C ALA A 317 -9.59 21.54 21.02
N THR A 318 -10.81 22.05 21.28
CA THR A 318 -11.01 23.32 22.00
C THR A 318 -10.83 23.22 23.51
N ASP A 319 -10.64 22.00 24.05
CA ASP A 319 -10.35 21.81 25.47
C ASP A 319 -8.86 22.06 25.76
N PRO A 320 -8.48 22.84 26.77
CA PRO A 320 -7.06 23.09 27.10
C PRO A 320 -6.25 21.83 27.35
N LEU A 321 -6.89 20.76 27.86
CA LEU A 321 -6.24 19.46 28.07
C LEU A 321 -5.70 18.85 26.79
N PHE A 322 -6.26 19.20 25.62
CA PHE A 322 -5.78 18.73 24.32
C PHE A 322 -4.32 19.16 24.06
N VAL A 323 -4.04 20.45 24.28
CA VAL A 323 -2.68 21.00 24.12
C VAL A 323 -1.72 20.37 25.14
N GLU A 324 -2.16 20.18 26.38
CA GLU A 324 -1.34 19.58 27.43
C GLU A 324 -0.94 18.14 27.11
N ILE A 325 -1.87 17.31 26.65
CA ILE A 325 -1.59 15.92 26.25
C ILE A 325 -0.75 15.90 24.97
N GLY A 326 -1.09 16.72 23.99
CA GLY A 326 -0.34 16.82 22.71
C GLY A 326 1.12 17.21 22.95
N LYS A 327 1.37 18.21 23.78
CA LYS A 327 2.70 18.63 24.22
C LYS A 327 3.44 17.49 24.93
N ALA A 328 2.82 16.87 25.92
CA ALA A 328 3.42 15.78 26.68
C ALA A 328 3.80 14.59 25.77
N PHE A 329 3.01 14.31 24.74
CA PHE A 329 3.29 13.23 23.80
C PHE A 329 4.56 13.50 22.99
N ILE A 330 4.72 14.68 22.43
CA ILE A 330 5.91 15.06 21.66
C ILE A 330 7.13 15.15 22.57
N GLU A 331 7.02 15.77 23.77
CA GLU A 331 8.11 15.81 24.76
C GLU A 331 8.59 14.39 25.15
N GLN A 332 7.66 13.45 25.32
CA GLN A 332 8.02 12.06 25.61
C GLN A 332 8.72 11.38 24.45
N GLN A 333 8.31 11.65 23.19
CA GLN A 333 9.03 11.16 22.00
C GLN A 333 10.45 11.73 21.95
N LEU A 334 10.61 13.04 22.11
CA LEU A 334 11.94 13.69 22.14
C LEU A 334 12.84 13.11 23.22
N LYS A 335 12.28 12.83 24.41
CA LYS A 335 13.02 12.18 25.50
C LYS A 335 13.47 10.76 25.14
N GLU A 336 12.64 9.98 24.44
CA GLU A 336 12.97 8.59 24.08
C GLU A 336 13.89 8.49 22.88
N TYR A 337 13.70 9.33 21.89
CA TYR A 337 14.40 9.25 20.61
C TYR A 337 15.62 10.16 20.52
N GLY A 338 15.71 11.16 21.40
CA GLY A 338 16.84 12.09 21.51
C GLY A 338 16.89 13.15 20.41
N ARG A 339 15.91 13.16 19.47
CA ARG A 339 15.81 14.10 18.36
C ARG A 339 14.40 14.14 17.77
N SER A 340 14.10 15.20 17.03
CA SER A 340 12.93 15.34 16.18
C SER A 340 13.32 15.31 14.70
N SER A 341 12.36 15.03 13.81
CA SER A 341 12.39 15.36 12.38
C SER A 341 11.61 16.64 12.08
N HIS A 342 10.93 17.17 13.07
CA HIS A 342 10.01 18.32 13.01
C HIS A 342 8.74 18.07 12.17
N ILE A 343 8.53 16.87 11.61
CA ILE A 343 7.33 16.53 10.86
C ILE A 343 6.52 15.50 11.64
N TYR A 344 5.26 15.86 11.94
CA TYR A 344 4.36 15.05 12.74
C TYR A 344 3.07 14.78 11.98
N ASN A 345 2.65 13.51 11.93
CA ASN A 345 1.35 13.14 11.39
C ASN A 345 0.29 13.11 12.49
N CYS A 346 -0.84 13.70 12.18
CA CYS A 346 -2.03 13.69 13.01
C CYS A 346 -3.27 13.83 12.13
N ASP A 347 -4.24 12.94 12.34
CA ASP A 347 -5.43 12.82 11.50
C ASP A 347 -6.69 12.72 12.36
N THR A 348 -7.01 13.78 13.11
CA THR A 348 -8.16 13.87 14.04
C THR A 348 -9.49 13.57 13.35
N PHE A 349 -9.63 13.96 12.07
CA PHE A 349 -10.87 13.85 11.31
C PHE A 349 -10.79 12.89 10.13
N ASP A 350 -9.84 11.96 10.13
CA ASP A 350 -9.63 11.05 9.01
C ASP A 350 -10.89 10.26 8.65
N GLU A 351 -11.53 9.65 9.65
CA GLU A 351 -12.84 8.98 9.55
C GLU A 351 -13.85 9.46 10.59
N ASN A 352 -13.66 10.65 11.11
CA ASN A 352 -14.54 11.30 12.08
C ASN A 352 -14.92 12.69 11.59
N THR A 353 -16.19 13.03 11.62
CA THR A 353 -16.70 14.33 11.22
C THR A 353 -16.79 15.28 12.41
N PRO A 354 -16.32 16.53 12.33
CA PRO A 354 -16.55 17.50 13.37
C PRO A 354 -18.04 17.66 13.71
N PRO A 355 -18.41 17.90 14.99
CA PRO A 355 -19.82 17.97 15.39
C PRO A 355 -20.57 19.18 14.83
N VAL A 356 -19.83 20.21 14.39
CA VAL A 356 -20.36 21.49 13.89
C VAL A 356 -19.63 21.86 12.59
N ASP A 357 -20.36 22.33 11.60
CA ASP A 357 -19.81 22.71 10.28
C ASP A 357 -19.48 24.21 10.16
N ASP A 358 -19.46 24.93 11.30
CA ASP A 358 -19.06 26.34 11.34
C ASP A 358 -17.56 26.51 11.07
N PRO A 359 -17.17 27.31 10.03
CA PRO A 359 -15.78 27.54 9.69
C PRO A 359 -14.92 28.11 10.82
N GLU A 360 -15.45 28.97 11.69
CA GLU A 360 -14.70 29.53 12.83
C GLU A 360 -14.37 28.44 13.86
N TYR A 361 -15.33 27.56 14.13
CA TYR A 361 -15.12 26.40 14.99
C TYR A 361 -14.04 25.46 14.41
N ILE A 362 -14.14 25.11 13.12
CA ILE A 362 -13.17 24.24 12.45
C ILE A 362 -11.77 24.86 12.45
N SER A 363 -11.68 26.17 12.19
CA SER A 363 -10.40 26.89 12.26
C SER A 363 -9.78 26.84 13.66
N SER A 364 -10.62 26.98 14.71
CA SER A 364 -10.14 26.88 16.09
C SER A 364 -9.63 25.47 16.41
N LEU A 365 -10.31 24.41 15.92
CA LEU A 365 -9.85 23.03 16.08
C LEU A 365 -8.47 22.81 15.47
N GLY A 366 -8.29 23.18 14.21
CA GLY A 366 -7.01 23.01 13.52
C GLY A 366 -5.87 23.81 14.16
N ALA A 367 -6.14 25.05 14.59
CA ALA A 367 -5.17 25.86 15.31
C ALA A 367 -4.70 25.21 16.62
N THR A 368 -5.62 24.65 17.40
CA THR A 368 -5.29 24.01 18.69
C THR A 368 -4.56 22.67 18.49
N ILE A 369 -4.91 21.90 17.47
CA ILE A 369 -4.17 20.67 17.12
C ILE A 369 -2.71 21.03 16.84
N PHE A 370 -2.47 22.05 16.04
CA PHE A 370 -1.12 22.51 15.73
C PHE A 370 -0.40 23.13 16.95
N GLU A 371 -1.09 23.86 17.80
CA GLU A 371 -0.54 24.39 19.05
C GLU A 371 0.00 23.29 19.96
N GLY A 372 -0.70 22.14 20.04
CA GLY A 372 -0.23 20.98 20.79
C GLY A 372 1.14 20.46 20.30
N MET A 373 1.38 20.49 19.00
CA MET A 373 2.67 20.14 18.41
C MET A 373 3.72 21.24 18.66
N GLN A 374 3.38 22.48 18.35
CA GLN A 374 4.31 23.62 18.42
C GLN A 374 4.75 23.93 19.86
N SER A 375 3.92 23.62 20.87
CA SER A 375 4.25 23.83 22.29
C SER A 375 5.40 22.98 22.77
N ALA A 376 5.68 21.85 22.12
CA ALA A 376 6.79 20.96 22.43
C ALA A 376 7.97 21.09 21.44
N ASP A 377 7.66 21.41 20.18
CA ASP A 377 8.63 21.57 19.10
C ASP A 377 8.28 22.82 18.28
N SER A 378 9.01 23.92 18.52
CA SER A 378 8.75 25.22 17.86
C SER A 378 8.83 25.16 16.34
N ASP A 379 9.58 24.21 15.80
CA ASP A 379 9.78 23.99 14.37
C ASP A 379 8.79 22.99 13.77
N ALA A 380 7.87 22.46 14.58
CA ALA A 380 6.88 21.48 14.14
C ALA A 380 6.17 21.87 12.86
N VAL A 381 5.97 20.87 12.01
CA VAL A 381 5.15 20.90 10.80
C VAL A 381 4.16 19.75 10.86
N TRP A 382 2.90 20.05 10.67
CA TRP A 382 1.84 19.06 10.63
C TRP A 382 1.73 18.44 9.23
N LEU A 383 1.87 17.13 9.12
CA LEU A 383 1.56 16.35 7.92
C LEU A 383 0.22 15.66 8.12
N MET A 384 -0.75 15.96 7.28
CA MET A 384 -2.13 15.47 7.41
C MET A 384 -2.50 14.60 6.21
N GLN A 385 -3.14 13.44 6.43
CA GLN A 385 -3.76 12.67 5.37
C GLN A 385 -5.01 13.41 4.83
N GLY A 386 -5.10 13.53 3.51
CA GLY A 386 -6.23 14.19 2.84
C GLY A 386 -7.43 13.28 2.58
N TRP A 387 -7.50 12.09 3.19
CA TRP A 387 -8.56 11.11 2.96
C TRP A 387 -9.95 11.68 3.20
N LEU A 388 -10.12 12.45 4.28
CA LEU A 388 -11.38 13.14 4.62
C LEU A 388 -11.93 13.96 3.46
N PHE A 389 -11.08 14.61 2.67
CA PHE A 389 -11.51 15.43 1.52
C PHE A 389 -11.91 14.59 0.30
N THR A 390 -11.55 13.31 0.29
CA THR A 390 -11.80 12.39 -0.81
C THR A 390 -13.18 11.75 -0.71
N TYR A 391 -13.67 11.46 0.51
CA TYR A 391 -14.88 10.65 0.72
C TYR A 391 -15.98 11.33 1.54
N ASP A 392 -15.66 12.27 2.46
CA ASP A 392 -16.65 12.85 3.36
C ASP A 392 -17.21 14.18 2.80
N PRO A 393 -18.50 14.23 2.40
CA PRO A 393 -19.14 15.40 1.85
C PRO A 393 -19.29 16.56 2.86
N PHE A 394 -18.97 16.37 4.13
CA PHE A 394 -18.88 17.43 5.13
C PHE A 394 -17.87 18.51 4.70
N TRP A 395 -16.74 18.11 4.11
CA TRP A 395 -15.60 18.97 3.79
C TRP A 395 -15.81 19.77 2.49
N ARG A 396 -16.83 20.62 2.50
CA ARG A 396 -17.08 21.60 1.43
C ARG A 396 -15.99 22.69 1.44
N PRO A 397 -15.86 23.51 0.37
CA PRO A 397 -14.84 24.55 0.29
C PRO A 397 -14.67 25.44 1.51
N PRO A 398 -15.73 25.95 2.19
CA PRO A 398 -15.54 26.74 3.41
C PRO A 398 -14.93 25.98 4.58
N GLN A 399 -15.36 24.75 4.83
CA GLN A 399 -14.87 23.91 5.92
C GLN A 399 -13.42 23.47 5.66
N MET A 400 -13.14 23.01 4.43
CA MET A 400 -11.81 22.65 4.01
C MET A 400 -10.82 23.82 4.14
N LYS A 401 -11.19 25.02 3.67
CA LYS A 401 -10.38 26.24 3.84
C LYS A 401 -10.14 26.59 5.29
N ALA A 402 -11.17 26.50 6.12
CA ALA A 402 -11.09 26.81 7.54
C ALA A 402 -10.06 25.93 8.25
N LEU A 403 -10.04 24.63 7.94
CA LEU A 403 -9.05 23.72 8.50
C LEU A 403 -7.64 24.04 7.94
N LEU A 404 -7.49 24.12 6.62
CA LEU A 404 -6.18 24.29 5.99
C LEU A 404 -5.52 25.63 6.32
N HIS A 405 -6.28 26.68 6.50
CA HIS A 405 -5.79 28.03 6.86
C HIS A 405 -5.76 28.30 8.37
N SER A 406 -6.10 27.32 9.19
CA SER A 406 -5.98 27.42 10.66
C SER A 406 -4.52 27.42 11.15
N VAL A 407 -3.61 26.98 10.31
CA VAL A 407 -2.18 26.82 10.58
C VAL A 407 -1.37 27.77 9.69
N PRO A 408 -0.29 28.35 10.18
CA PRO A 408 0.57 29.23 9.37
C PRO A 408 1.05 28.54 8.09
N LEU A 409 1.12 29.28 6.99
CA LEU A 409 1.54 28.76 5.70
C LEU A 409 2.95 28.12 5.78
N GLY A 410 3.09 26.93 5.23
CA GLY A 410 4.31 26.10 5.32
C GLY A 410 4.45 25.26 6.58
N LYS A 411 3.53 25.39 7.55
CA LYS A 411 3.48 24.59 8.76
C LYS A 411 2.44 23.44 8.71
N LEU A 412 1.68 23.35 7.61
CA LEU A 412 0.79 22.23 7.28
C LEU A 412 1.11 21.73 5.88
N ILE A 413 1.23 20.42 5.73
CA ILE A 413 1.40 19.72 4.46
C ILE A 413 0.29 18.66 4.35
N VAL A 414 -0.43 18.64 3.23
CA VAL A 414 -1.51 17.67 2.98
C VAL A 414 -0.99 16.54 2.08
N LEU A 415 -1.28 15.31 2.44
CA LEU A 415 -1.14 14.17 1.53
C LEU A 415 -2.41 14.09 0.67
N ASP A 416 -2.30 14.35 -0.63
CA ASP A 416 -3.39 14.07 -1.58
C ASP A 416 -3.43 12.56 -1.82
N LEU A 417 -4.12 11.86 -0.93
CA LEU A 417 -3.89 10.45 -0.62
C LEU A 417 -4.19 9.50 -1.79
N TYR A 418 -5.12 9.86 -2.68
CA TYR A 418 -5.61 9.03 -3.78
C TYR A 418 -5.57 9.80 -5.12
N ALA A 419 -4.47 10.49 -5.37
CA ALA A 419 -4.38 11.47 -6.46
C ALA A 419 -4.34 10.84 -7.86
N GLU A 420 -4.00 9.56 -7.99
CA GLU A 420 -4.05 8.83 -9.26
C GLU A 420 -5.48 8.56 -9.75
N VAL A 421 -6.47 8.62 -8.87
CA VAL A 421 -7.89 8.38 -9.18
C VAL A 421 -8.76 9.59 -8.85
N LYS A 422 -8.57 10.16 -7.66
CA LYS A 422 -9.36 11.30 -7.15
C LYS A 422 -8.46 12.46 -6.74
N PRO A 423 -7.87 13.21 -7.69
CA PRO A 423 -6.92 14.28 -7.41
C PRO A 423 -7.60 15.50 -6.78
N ILE A 424 -7.59 15.60 -5.46
CA ILE A 424 -8.19 16.72 -4.72
C ILE A 424 -7.42 18.03 -4.97
N TRP A 425 -6.11 17.96 -5.24
CA TRP A 425 -5.32 19.14 -5.61
C TRP A 425 -5.93 19.92 -6.79
N ALA A 426 -6.49 19.23 -7.77
CA ALA A 426 -7.09 19.84 -8.95
C ALA A 426 -8.42 20.52 -8.62
N THR A 427 -9.32 19.85 -7.88
CA THR A 427 -10.65 20.35 -7.53
C THR A 427 -10.61 21.45 -6.46
N SER A 428 -9.64 21.39 -5.55
CA SER A 428 -9.44 22.36 -4.47
C SER A 428 -8.55 23.55 -4.84
N LYS A 429 -8.13 23.66 -6.11
CA LYS A 429 -7.19 24.71 -6.56
C LYS A 429 -5.91 24.72 -5.72
N GLN A 430 -5.15 23.60 -5.74
CA GLN A 430 -3.91 23.43 -5.00
C GLN A 430 -4.13 23.52 -3.47
N PHE A 431 -5.14 22.82 -2.95
CA PHE A 431 -5.48 22.88 -1.52
C PHE A 431 -5.57 24.32 -0.97
N TYR A 432 -6.15 25.21 -1.79
CA TYR A 432 -6.26 26.65 -1.49
C TYR A 432 -4.94 27.33 -1.13
N GLY A 433 -3.82 26.86 -1.69
CA GLY A 433 -2.48 27.38 -1.44
C GLY A 433 -1.68 26.67 -0.36
N THR A 434 -2.23 25.67 0.29
CA THR A 434 -1.51 24.84 1.29
C THR A 434 -0.56 23.88 0.57
N PRO A 435 0.68 23.71 1.04
CA PRO A 435 1.60 22.69 0.50
C PRO A 435 1.01 21.29 0.54
N TYR A 436 1.25 20.50 -0.52
CA TYR A 436 0.77 19.12 -0.57
C TYR A 436 1.76 18.17 -1.25
N ILE A 437 1.59 16.89 -0.98
CA ILE A 437 2.31 15.78 -1.63
C ILE A 437 1.30 15.00 -2.47
N TRP A 438 1.62 14.82 -3.75
CA TRP A 438 0.83 13.98 -4.66
C TRP A 438 1.09 12.51 -4.34
N CYS A 439 0.10 11.77 -3.86
CA CYS A 439 0.26 10.39 -3.43
C CYS A 439 -0.56 9.43 -4.28
N MET A 440 0.03 8.26 -4.53
CA MET A 440 -0.60 7.09 -5.12
C MET A 440 -1.05 6.15 -4.00
N LEU A 441 -2.35 5.88 -3.90
CA LEU A 441 -2.91 4.91 -2.95
C LEU A 441 -2.78 3.47 -3.46
N HIS A 442 -3.21 3.21 -4.68
CA HIS A 442 -3.05 1.97 -5.43
C HIS A 442 -3.62 0.71 -4.76
N ASN A 443 -3.32 0.44 -3.49
CA ASN A 443 -3.68 -0.81 -2.82
C ASN A 443 -4.46 -0.57 -1.54
N PHE A 444 -5.57 -1.29 -1.39
CA PHE A 444 -6.42 -1.32 -0.20
C PHE A 444 -6.21 -2.63 0.56
N ALA A 445 -6.17 -2.56 1.88
CA ALA A 445 -6.10 -3.70 2.81
C ALA A 445 -4.93 -4.69 2.59
N GLY A 446 -3.96 -4.36 1.76
CA GLY A 446 -2.92 -5.29 1.34
C GLY A 446 -3.46 -6.46 0.53
N ASN A 447 -4.54 -6.28 -0.24
CA ASN A 447 -5.08 -7.31 -1.11
C ASN A 447 -4.07 -7.72 -2.17
N ILE A 448 -4.06 -8.99 -2.53
CA ILE A 448 -3.23 -9.53 -3.61
C ILE A 448 -4.08 -9.60 -4.87
N GLU A 449 -3.86 -8.65 -5.75
CA GLU A 449 -4.50 -8.56 -7.06
C GLU A 449 -3.62 -7.79 -8.02
N MET A 450 -3.60 -8.20 -9.28
CA MET A 450 -2.94 -7.42 -10.32
C MET A 450 -3.84 -6.24 -10.71
N TYR A 451 -3.31 -5.02 -10.54
CA TYR A 451 -4.03 -3.77 -10.76
C TYR A 451 -3.05 -2.61 -10.95
N GLY A 452 -3.47 -1.58 -11.65
CA GLY A 452 -2.73 -0.32 -11.72
C GLY A 452 -3.38 0.71 -12.62
N VAL A 453 -2.92 1.96 -12.47
CA VAL A 453 -3.33 3.15 -13.25
C VAL A 453 -2.06 3.85 -13.75
N LEU A 454 -1.24 3.13 -14.55
CA LEU A 454 0.11 3.59 -14.91
C LEU A 454 0.12 4.91 -15.68
N ASP A 455 -0.88 5.18 -16.53
CA ASP A 455 -0.96 6.45 -17.27
C ASP A 455 -1.15 7.65 -16.33
N ALA A 456 -2.01 7.49 -15.31
CA ALA A 456 -2.19 8.53 -14.30
C ALA A 456 -0.93 8.73 -13.43
N VAL A 457 -0.23 7.64 -13.09
CA VAL A 457 1.04 7.71 -12.36
C VAL A 457 2.12 8.38 -13.20
N GLY A 458 2.23 8.04 -14.49
CA GLY A 458 3.26 8.57 -15.40
C GLY A 458 3.10 10.04 -15.76
N SER A 459 1.93 10.61 -15.59
CA SER A 459 1.63 12.00 -15.95
C SER A 459 1.19 12.87 -14.76
N GLY A 460 0.41 12.32 -13.83
CA GLY A 460 -0.24 13.07 -12.75
C GLY A 460 0.69 13.90 -11.85
N PRO A 461 1.76 13.33 -11.28
CA PRO A 461 2.71 14.08 -10.45
C PRO A 461 3.37 15.23 -11.19
N VAL A 462 3.70 15.03 -12.47
CA VAL A 462 4.33 16.09 -13.30
C VAL A 462 3.32 17.19 -13.60
N GLN A 463 2.08 16.83 -13.98
CA GLN A 463 1.02 17.80 -14.22
C GLN A 463 0.71 18.62 -12.98
N ALA A 464 0.62 17.99 -11.82
CA ALA A 464 0.39 18.67 -10.55
C ALA A 464 1.51 19.69 -10.25
N ARG A 465 2.77 19.30 -10.48
CA ARG A 465 3.94 20.16 -10.21
C ARG A 465 4.04 21.35 -11.14
N ILE A 466 3.78 21.17 -12.44
CA ILE A 466 3.93 22.24 -13.44
C ILE A 466 2.69 23.12 -13.61
N SER A 467 1.59 22.81 -12.90
CA SER A 467 0.37 23.61 -12.96
C SER A 467 0.58 24.99 -12.36
N ASP A 468 -0.22 25.96 -12.79
CA ASP A 468 -0.12 27.34 -12.34
C ASP A 468 -0.25 27.46 -10.81
N ASN A 469 0.68 28.21 -10.20
CA ASN A 469 0.74 28.41 -8.75
C ASN A 469 0.81 27.10 -7.94
N SER A 470 1.46 26.08 -8.46
CA SER A 470 1.59 24.79 -7.77
C SER A 470 2.20 24.93 -6.37
N THR A 471 1.52 24.36 -5.39
CA THR A 471 2.02 24.23 -4.01
C THR A 471 2.50 22.82 -3.69
N MET A 472 2.68 21.99 -4.71
CA MET A 472 3.20 20.63 -4.56
C MET A 472 4.64 20.64 -4.03
N VAL A 473 4.91 19.85 -2.99
CA VAL A 473 6.23 19.74 -2.36
C VAL A 473 6.79 18.32 -2.37
N GLY A 474 6.07 17.36 -2.94
CA GLY A 474 6.53 15.98 -2.99
C GLY A 474 5.66 15.09 -3.83
N VAL A 475 6.20 13.89 -4.07
CA VAL A 475 5.46 12.72 -4.57
C VAL A 475 5.41 11.68 -3.45
N GLY A 476 4.46 10.74 -3.49
CA GLY A 476 4.36 9.75 -2.43
C GLY A 476 3.58 8.50 -2.81
N MET A 477 3.73 7.49 -1.97
CA MET A 477 3.00 6.22 -2.02
C MET A 477 2.30 6.04 -0.67
N SER A 478 0.98 6.07 -0.68
CA SER A 478 0.10 6.03 0.51
C SER A 478 -0.77 4.77 0.57
N MET A 479 -0.29 3.69 -0.01
CA MET A 479 -0.97 2.40 -0.07
C MET A 479 -1.22 1.80 1.32
N GLU A 480 -2.35 1.11 1.48
CA GLU A 480 -2.69 0.42 2.74
C GLU A 480 -1.84 -0.85 2.97
N GLY A 481 -1.35 -1.48 1.91
CA GLY A 481 -0.43 -2.61 2.00
C GLY A 481 0.52 -2.69 0.82
N ILE A 482 1.61 -3.44 0.98
CA ILE A 482 2.69 -3.61 0.00
C ILE A 482 2.90 -5.09 -0.36
N GLU A 483 3.93 -5.36 -1.14
CA GLU A 483 4.37 -6.71 -1.55
C GLU A 483 3.44 -7.35 -2.61
N GLN A 484 2.91 -6.51 -3.50
CA GLN A 484 2.20 -6.89 -4.74
C GLN A 484 2.53 -5.85 -5.84
N ASN A 485 2.15 -6.12 -7.09
CA ASN A 485 2.30 -5.21 -8.24
C ASN A 485 3.66 -4.47 -8.32
N PRO A 486 4.81 -5.15 -8.31
CA PRO A 486 6.12 -4.50 -8.23
C PRO A 486 6.38 -3.50 -9.37
N VAL A 487 5.73 -3.67 -10.52
CA VAL A 487 5.80 -2.74 -11.66
C VAL A 487 5.29 -1.35 -11.31
N VAL A 488 4.18 -1.27 -10.55
CA VAL A 488 3.55 -0.01 -10.17
C VAL A 488 4.41 0.78 -9.20
N TYR A 489 4.98 0.10 -8.21
CA TYR A 489 5.87 0.73 -7.21
C TYR A 489 7.22 1.16 -7.80
N ASP A 490 7.80 0.33 -8.68
CA ASP A 490 9.05 0.65 -9.38
C ASP A 490 8.87 1.88 -10.29
N PHE A 491 7.70 1.98 -10.95
CA PHE A 491 7.36 3.12 -11.79
C PHE A 491 7.09 4.39 -10.96
N MET A 492 6.26 4.29 -9.90
CA MET A 492 5.96 5.44 -9.05
C MET A 492 7.20 6.00 -8.35
N ALA A 493 8.13 5.13 -7.91
CA ALA A 493 9.38 5.58 -7.30
C ALA A 493 10.22 6.45 -8.24
N GLU A 494 10.24 6.15 -9.54
CA GLU A 494 10.94 6.97 -10.53
C GLU A 494 10.32 8.36 -10.71
N MET A 495 9.01 8.53 -10.43
CA MET A 495 8.35 9.82 -10.56
C MET A 495 8.92 10.89 -9.63
N ALA A 496 9.64 10.51 -8.56
CA ALA A 496 10.39 11.42 -7.72
C ALA A 496 11.50 12.20 -8.47
N PHE A 497 11.95 11.70 -9.63
CA PHE A 497 13.05 12.24 -10.43
C PHE A 497 12.60 12.70 -11.84
N GLN A 498 11.32 12.56 -12.17
CA GLN A 498 10.83 12.89 -13.50
C GLN A 498 10.46 14.37 -13.64
N HIS A 499 10.99 15.03 -14.68
CA HIS A 499 10.69 16.41 -15.02
C HIS A 499 9.54 16.55 -16.03
N ASN A 500 9.32 15.53 -16.84
CA ASN A 500 8.31 15.45 -17.89
C ASN A 500 7.45 14.19 -17.73
N PRO A 501 6.24 14.16 -18.26
CA PRO A 501 5.43 12.95 -18.34
C PRO A 501 6.19 11.82 -19.02
N VAL A 502 6.04 10.60 -18.51
CA VAL A 502 6.77 9.42 -18.97
C VAL A 502 6.00 8.71 -20.08
N ASP A 503 6.70 8.29 -21.14
CA ASP A 503 6.16 7.32 -22.09
C ASP A 503 6.08 5.95 -21.42
N VAL A 504 4.90 5.61 -20.91
CA VAL A 504 4.65 4.39 -20.13
C VAL A 504 4.93 3.14 -20.96
N LYS A 505 4.58 3.14 -22.24
CA LYS A 505 4.84 1.99 -23.12
C LYS A 505 6.34 1.73 -23.30
N ALA A 506 7.12 2.78 -23.55
CA ALA A 506 8.57 2.67 -23.66
C ALA A 506 9.18 2.18 -22.34
N TRP A 507 8.68 2.70 -21.21
CA TRP A 507 9.14 2.31 -19.88
C TRP A 507 8.82 0.83 -19.57
N ILE A 508 7.62 0.34 -19.90
CA ILE A 508 7.19 -1.06 -19.74
C ILE A 508 8.08 -2.00 -20.56
N ASN A 509 8.47 -1.61 -21.77
CA ASN A 509 9.38 -2.40 -22.59
C ASN A 509 10.76 -2.57 -21.92
N LEU A 510 11.28 -1.51 -21.28
CA LEU A 510 12.51 -1.60 -20.49
C LEU A 510 12.29 -2.41 -19.19
N TYR A 511 11.14 -2.25 -18.54
CA TYR A 511 10.78 -3.00 -17.34
C TYR A 511 10.75 -4.50 -17.61
N SER A 512 10.08 -4.96 -18.66
CA SER A 512 9.99 -6.39 -18.99
C SER A 512 11.38 -7.02 -19.17
N ARG A 513 12.33 -6.28 -19.77
CA ARG A 513 13.70 -6.75 -19.95
C ARG A 513 14.46 -6.86 -18.63
N ARG A 514 14.43 -5.81 -17.80
CA ARG A 514 15.18 -5.80 -16.54
C ARG A 514 14.56 -6.71 -15.48
N ARG A 515 13.23 -6.87 -15.49
CA ARG A 515 12.51 -7.76 -14.57
C ARG A 515 13.00 -9.20 -14.66
N TYR A 516 13.40 -9.65 -15.87
CA TYR A 516 13.85 -11.01 -16.11
C TYR A 516 15.33 -11.10 -16.49
N GLY A 517 16.05 -9.99 -16.49
CA GLY A 517 17.47 -9.91 -16.78
C GLY A 517 17.87 -10.16 -18.24
N ARG A 518 16.90 -10.32 -19.14
CA ARG A 518 17.10 -10.54 -20.57
C ARG A 518 15.90 -10.12 -21.41
N PHE A 519 16.15 -9.88 -22.68
CA PHE A 519 15.08 -9.63 -23.66
C PHE A 519 14.46 -10.96 -24.12
N VAL A 520 13.15 -11.06 -24.05
CA VAL A 520 12.34 -12.18 -24.56
C VAL A 520 11.10 -11.59 -25.24
N GLN A 521 10.95 -11.76 -26.56
CA GLN A 521 9.93 -11.09 -27.34
C GLN A 521 8.50 -11.40 -26.84
N PRO A 522 8.10 -12.67 -26.62
CA PRO A 522 6.76 -12.94 -26.07
C PRO A 522 6.51 -12.27 -24.71
N MET A 523 7.52 -12.11 -23.87
CA MET A 523 7.38 -11.40 -22.60
C MET A 523 7.13 -9.91 -22.79
N GLN A 524 7.81 -9.27 -23.74
CA GLN A 524 7.56 -7.88 -24.07
C GLN A 524 6.15 -7.68 -24.63
N ASP A 525 5.70 -8.60 -25.49
CA ASP A 525 4.33 -8.56 -26.04
C ASP A 525 3.28 -8.76 -24.94
N ALA A 526 3.50 -9.71 -24.03
CA ALA A 526 2.65 -9.92 -22.88
C ALA A 526 2.56 -8.67 -21.97
N TRP A 527 3.69 -8.04 -21.64
CA TRP A 527 3.70 -6.80 -20.85
C TRP A 527 2.99 -5.64 -21.54
N ASN A 528 3.05 -5.55 -22.87
CA ASN A 528 2.26 -4.57 -23.62
C ASN A 528 0.75 -4.83 -23.49
N ILE A 529 0.32 -6.09 -23.49
CA ILE A 529 -1.09 -6.45 -23.25
C ILE A 529 -1.47 -6.08 -21.80
N LEU A 530 -0.67 -6.46 -20.81
CA LEU A 530 -0.93 -6.17 -19.40
C LEU A 530 -1.01 -4.66 -19.12
N TYR A 531 -0.17 -3.86 -19.79
CA TYR A 531 -0.24 -2.41 -19.69
C TYR A 531 -1.57 -1.85 -20.19
N HIS A 532 -2.09 -2.34 -21.33
CA HIS A 532 -3.35 -1.87 -21.90
C HIS A 532 -4.60 -2.51 -21.26
N THR A 533 -4.43 -3.45 -20.36
CA THR A 533 -5.51 -4.15 -19.65
C THR A 533 -5.43 -3.91 -18.15
N ILE A 534 -4.79 -4.80 -17.43
CA ILE A 534 -4.72 -4.83 -15.95
C ILE A 534 -4.18 -3.53 -15.35
N TYR A 535 -3.11 -2.98 -15.95
CA TYR A 535 -2.38 -1.83 -15.40
C TYR A 535 -2.87 -0.47 -15.94
N ASN A 536 -4.02 -0.45 -16.58
CA ASN A 536 -4.65 0.79 -17.08
C ASN A 536 -6.15 0.84 -16.77
N CYS A 537 -6.48 0.87 -15.48
CA CYS A 537 -7.84 1.11 -15.02
C CYS A 537 -8.20 2.59 -15.24
N THR A 538 -8.77 2.88 -16.41
CA THR A 538 -9.02 4.26 -16.86
C THR A 538 -10.19 4.94 -16.16
N ASP A 539 -11.12 4.18 -15.60
CA ASP A 539 -12.30 4.70 -14.89
C ASP A 539 -12.03 4.90 -13.38
N GLY A 540 -10.93 4.35 -12.86
CA GLY A 540 -10.56 4.49 -11.46
C GLY A 540 -11.58 3.92 -10.45
N ALA A 541 -12.54 3.10 -10.94
CA ALA A 541 -13.65 2.61 -10.11
C ALA A 541 -13.25 1.44 -9.19
N TYR A 542 -12.00 1.00 -9.24
CA TYR A 542 -11.51 -0.12 -8.47
C TYR A 542 -10.91 0.34 -7.13
N ASP A 543 -11.39 -0.21 -6.02
CA ASP A 543 -10.93 0.14 -4.68
C ASP A 543 -10.35 -1.06 -3.90
N LYS A 544 -10.88 -2.27 -4.10
CA LYS A 544 -10.43 -3.47 -3.37
C LYS A 544 -10.76 -4.73 -4.14
N ASN A 545 -10.06 -5.81 -3.83
CA ASN A 545 -10.32 -7.10 -4.45
C ASN A 545 -11.68 -7.67 -3.99
N ARG A 546 -12.61 -7.81 -4.94
CA ARG A 546 -13.94 -8.36 -4.76
C ARG A 546 -14.16 -9.68 -5.50
N ASP A 547 -13.09 -10.36 -5.90
CA ASP A 547 -13.22 -11.69 -6.51
C ASP A 547 -13.92 -12.65 -5.56
N VAL A 548 -14.88 -13.41 -6.10
CA VAL A 548 -15.78 -14.25 -5.29
C VAL A 548 -15.07 -15.26 -4.40
N ILE A 549 -13.89 -15.73 -4.77
CA ILE A 549 -13.12 -16.66 -3.94
C ILE A 549 -12.73 -16.02 -2.61
N VAL A 550 -12.24 -14.79 -2.64
CA VAL A 550 -11.67 -14.10 -1.48
C VAL A 550 -12.64 -13.13 -0.80
N ALA A 551 -13.64 -12.62 -1.51
CA ALA A 551 -14.69 -11.74 -1.02
C ALA A 551 -16.06 -12.35 -1.33
N PHE A 552 -16.44 -13.40 -0.59
CA PHE A 552 -17.61 -14.19 -0.89
C PHE A 552 -18.91 -13.44 -0.58
N PRO A 553 -19.93 -13.46 -1.47
CA PRO A 553 -21.16 -12.69 -1.27
C PRO A 553 -21.98 -13.18 -0.06
N ASP A 554 -22.43 -12.22 0.75
CA ASP A 554 -23.31 -12.44 1.89
C ASP A 554 -24.72 -11.93 1.59
N VAL A 555 -25.35 -12.56 0.60
CA VAL A 555 -26.65 -12.15 0.08
C VAL A 555 -27.46 -13.37 -0.38
N ASP A 556 -28.80 -13.25 -0.38
CA ASP A 556 -29.67 -14.27 -0.96
C ASP A 556 -29.42 -14.38 -2.47
N PRO A 557 -29.21 -15.58 -3.03
CA PRO A 557 -28.89 -15.79 -4.45
C PRO A 557 -29.84 -15.10 -5.43
N LYS A 558 -31.11 -14.91 -5.07
CA LYS A 558 -32.11 -14.23 -5.92
C LYS A 558 -31.75 -12.76 -6.22
N PHE A 559 -30.97 -12.10 -5.34
CA PHE A 559 -30.52 -10.72 -5.50
C PHE A 559 -29.16 -10.58 -6.20
N ILE A 560 -28.49 -11.69 -6.50
CA ILE A 560 -27.24 -11.67 -7.27
C ILE A 560 -27.59 -11.43 -8.73
N SER A 561 -27.14 -10.30 -9.31
CA SER A 561 -27.33 -10.00 -10.71
C SER A 561 -26.36 -10.78 -11.58
N THR A 562 -26.88 -11.49 -12.61
CA THR A 562 -26.08 -12.12 -13.66
C THR A 562 -25.86 -11.20 -14.86
N LEU A 563 -26.59 -10.06 -14.90
CA LEU A 563 -26.46 -9.05 -15.94
C LEU A 563 -25.35 -8.04 -15.58
N GLN A 564 -24.61 -7.59 -16.58
CA GLN A 564 -23.72 -6.43 -16.46
C GLN A 564 -24.60 -5.18 -16.28
N ILE A 565 -24.71 -4.66 -15.06
CA ILE A 565 -25.29 -3.34 -14.85
C ILE A 565 -24.22 -2.34 -15.31
N ALA A 566 -24.57 -1.56 -16.33
CA ALA A 566 -23.73 -0.46 -16.76
C ALA A 566 -23.56 0.52 -15.59
N LEU A 567 -22.31 0.80 -15.21
CA LEU A 567 -21.93 1.64 -14.06
C LEU A 567 -22.32 3.12 -14.15
N ASN A 568 -23.14 3.51 -15.15
CA ASN A 568 -23.48 4.90 -15.43
C ASN A 568 -24.51 5.52 -14.46
N ASP A 569 -25.12 4.76 -13.54
CA ASP A 569 -26.22 5.25 -12.71
C ASP A 569 -25.87 5.54 -11.23
N ILE A 570 -24.61 5.38 -10.82
CA ILE A 570 -24.21 5.63 -9.39
C ILE A 570 -23.79 7.09 -9.14
N HIS A 571 -23.67 7.93 -10.16
CA HIS A 571 -23.11 9.28 -10.00
C HIS A 571 -24.11 10.42 -9.72
N GLU A 572 -25.41 10.17 -9.70
CA GLU A 572 -26.38 11.24 -9.41
C GLU A 572 -27.58 10.73 -8.59
N GLN A 573 -27.46 10.65 -7.29
CA GLN A 573 -28.62 10.81 -6.41
C GLN A 573 -28.23 11.42 -5.05
N ASP A 574 -28.70 12.66 -4.92
CA ASP A 574 -29.06 13.40 -3.71
C ASP A 574 -28.18 13.32 -2.43
N GLY A 575 -27.51 14.43 -2.19
CA GLY A 575 -27.19 15.19 -0.98
C GLY A 575 -27.60 14.66 0.40
N LYS A 576 -27.54 13.36 0.68
CA LYS A 576 -27.75 12.84 2.05
C LYS A 576 -26.41 12.47 2.67
N ARG A 577 -26.21 12.98 3.87
CA ARG A 577 -25.06 12.76 4.75
C ARG A 577 -24.73 11.27 4.88
N TYR A 578 -23.63 10.87 4.30
CA TYR A 578 -23.07 9.54 4.46
C TYR A 578 -21.79 9.62 5.28
N LEU A 579 -21.91 9.49 6.59
CA LEU A 579 -20.89 8.84 7.40
C LEU A 579 -20.58 7.50 6.75
N GLY A 580 -19.33 7.04 6.70
CA GLY A 580 -18.88 5.82 6.01
C GLY A 580 -19.76 4.57 6.12
N ARG A 581 -20.80 4.65 6.94
CA ARG A 581 -21.86 3.68 7.15
C ARG A 581 -22.82 3.49 5.96
N ALA A 582 -23.10 4.53 5.20
CA ALA A 582 -24.19 4.48 4.21
C ALA A 582 -23.79 3.89 2.87
N ILE A 583 -22.53 4.00 2.45
CA ILE A 583 -22.03 3.29 1.25
C ILE A 583 -22.17 1.77 1.41
N LEU A 584 -22.26 1.28 2.65
CA LEU A 584 -22.29 -0.13 2.98
C LEU A 584 -23.69 -0.62 3.41
N GLU A 585 -24.62 0.25 3.82
CA GLU A 585 -26.00 -0.12 4.15
C GLU A 585 -26.86 -0.31 2.88
N GLU A 586 -26.64 0.44 1.81
CA GLU A 586 -27.32 0.22 0.52
C GLU A 586 -26.76 -0.95 -0.29
N ALA A 587 -25.48 -1.34 -0.06
CA ALA A 587 -24.87 -2.52 -0.70
C ALA A 587 -25.31 -3.86 -0.09
N ASN A 588 -26.10 -3.86 0.98
CA ASN A 588 -26.54 -5.10 1.64
C ASN A 588 -27.64 -5.88 0.93
N ASP A 589 -28.29 -5.31 -0.08
CA ASP A 589 -29.41 -5.95 -0.76
C ASP A 589 -29.08 -6.46 -2.17
N SER A 590 -27.90 -6.16 -2.72
CA SER A 590 -27.47 -6.66 -4.03
C SER A 590 -26.00 -7.03 -4.05
N TYR A 591 -25.64 -8.10 -4.73
CA TYR A 591 -24.26 -8.43 -5.07
C TYR A 591 -23.98 -7.85 -6.45
N ASP A 592 -23.12 -6.85 -6.50
CA ASP A 592 -22.62 -6.31 -7.75
C ASP A 592 -21.48 -7.18 -8.26
N LYS A 593 -21.55 -7.53 -9.56
CA LYS A 593 -20.45 -8.23 -10.22
C LYS A 593 -19.13 -7.46 -9.99
N PRO A 594 -18.02 -8.13 -9.66
CA PRO A 594 -16.73 -7.45 -9.53
C PRO A 594 -16.43 -6.62 -10.77
N HIS A 595 -16.02 -5.36 -10.56
CA HIS A 595 -15.71 -4.45 -11.66
C HIS A 595 -14.54 -4.98 -12.50
N LEU A 596 -14.71 -4.99 -13.82
CA LEU A 596 -13.70 -5.45 -14.75
C LEU A 596 -13.62 -4.49 -15.95
N TRP A 597 -12.52 -3.72 -16.03
CA TRP A 597 -12.25 -2.72 -17.07
C TRP A 597 -11.53 -3.29 -18.30
N TYR A 598 -11.27 -4.58 -18.34
CA TYR A 598 -10.59 -5.28 -19.43
C TYR A 598 -11.26 -6.61 -19.78
N SER A 599 -10.93 -7.16 -20.96
CA SER A 599 -11.34 -8.51 -21.33
C SER A 599 -10.41 -9.56 -20.69
N ASN A 600 -10.98 -10.57 -20.03
CA ASN A 600 -10.19 -11.68 -19.47
C ASN A 600 -9.51 -12.50 -20.59
N SER A 601 -10.05 -12.52 -21.81
CA SER A 601 -9.44 -13.19 -22.96
C SER A 601 -8.08 -12.58 -23.33
N ASP A 602 -7.92 -11.25 -23.22
CA ASP A 602 -6.63 -10.59 -23.46
C ASP A 602 -5.60 -10.98 -22.38
N VAL A 603 -6.04 -11.08 -21.13
CA VAL A 603 -5.18 -11.53 -20.01
C VAL A 603 -4.79 -13.00 -20.19
N ILE A 604 -5.71 -13.85 -20.64
CA ILE A 604 -5.44 -15.26 -20.99
C ILE A 604 -4.42 -15.33 -22.14
N HIS A 605 -4.51 -14.42 -23.13
CA HIS A 605 -3.52 -14.35 -24.21
C HIS A 605 -2.13 -13.93 -23.67
N ALA A 606 -2.06 -12.92 -22.79
CA ALA A 606 -0.81 -12.57 -22.12
C ALA A 606 -0.21 -13.76 -21.33
N LEU A 607 -1.05 -14.51 -20.62
CA LEU A 607 -0.63 -15.72 -19.91
C LEU A 607 -0.05 -16.78 -20.85
N LYS A 608 -0.64 -16.98 -22.02
CA LYS A 608 -0.10 -17.89 -23.04
C LYS A 608 1.32 -17.49 -23.46
N LEU A 609 1.57 -16.20 -23.68
CA LEU A 609 2.90 -15.68 -24.00
C LEU A 609 3.91 -15.88 -22.85
N PHE A 610 3.46 -15.74 -21.60
CA PHE A 610 4.29 -16.10 -20.43
C PHE A 610 4.66 -17.58 -20.43
N LEU A 611 3.71 -18.47 -20.68
CA LEU A 611 3.96 -19.92 -20.75
C LEU A 611 4.93 -20.30 -21.87
N GLU A 612 4.81 -19.69 -23.05
CA GLU A 612 5.72 -19.88 -24.19
C GLU A 612 7.16 -19.47 -23.86
N SER A 613 7.33 -18.48 -22.99
CA SER A 613 8.64 -17.99 -22.53
C SER A 613 9.27 -18.85 -21.44
N GLY A 614 8.53 -19.79 -20.87
CA GLY A 614 8.88 -20.54 -19.67
C GLY A 614 10.24 -21.22 -19.71
N ASN A 615 10.53 -21.93 -20.79
CA ASN A 615 11.80 -22.66 -20.92
C ASN A 615 13.05 -21.75 -20.86
N GLN A 616 12.91 -20.45 -21.11
CA GLN A 616 14.00 -19.49 -21.09
C GLN A 616 14.14 -18.79 -19.72
N LEU A 617 13.09 -18.82 -18.87
CA LEU A 617 12.96 -17.95 -17.70
C LEU A 617 12.72 -18.69 -16.37
N THR A 618 12.63 -20.03 -16.37
CA THR A 618 12.31 -20.81 -15.17
C THR A 618 13.28 -20.58 -14.00
N ASP A 619 14.52 -20.21 -14.28
CA ASP A 619 15.53 -19.92 -13.25
C ASP A 619 15.26 -18.57 -12.53
N SER A 620 14.50 -17.67 -13.15
CA SER A 620 14.16 -16.36 -12.57
C SER A 620 13.06 -16.47 -11.53
N SER A 621 13.33 -16.06 -10.29
CA SER A 621 12.33 -15.96 -9.22
C SER A 621 11.24 -14.94 -9.54
N THR A 622 11.61 -13.84 -10.17
CA THR A 622 10.68 -12.79 -10.61
C THR A 622 9.72 -13.31 -11.68
N TYR A 623 10.21 -14.13 -12.62
CA TYR A 623 9.34 -14.77 -13.61
C TYR A 623 8.36 -15.75 -12.95
N ARG A 624 8.83 -16.59 -12.03
CA ARG A 624 7.93 -17.54 -11.33
C ARG A 624 6.84 -16.83 -10.54
N TYR A 625 7.20 -15.73 -9.87
CA TYR A 625 6.20 -14.90 -9.16
C TYR A 625 5.16 -14.35 -10.15
N ASP A 626 5.60 -13.66 -11.21
CA ASP A 626 4.71 -13.02 -12.17
C ASP A 626 3.83 -14.05 -12.92
N LEU A 627 4.36 -15.23 -13.25
CA LEU A 627 3.61 -16.31 -13.87
C LEU A 627 2.48 -16.82 -12.96
N ILE A 628 2.78 -17.04 -11.69
CA ILE A 628 1.77 -17.49 -10.71
C ILE A 628 0.71 -16.42 -10.51
N ASP A 629 1.12 -15.16 -10.37
CA ASP A 629 0.20 -14.05 -10.14
C ASP A 629 -0.75 -13.84 -11.35
N LEU A 630 -0.21 -13.89 -12.55
CA LEU A 630 -0.99 -13.77 -13.79
C LEU A 630 -1.94 -14.97 -13.98
N THR A 631 -1.47 -16.19 -13.69
CA THR A 631 -2.32 -17.40 -13.75
C THR A 631 -3.46 -17.31 -12.72
N ARG A 632 -3.14 -16.91 -11.48
CA ARG A 632 -4.14 -16.63 -10.42
C ARG A 632 -5.15 -15.58 -10.87
N GLN A 633 -4.68 -14.47 -11.47
CA GLN A 633 -5.55 -13.38 -11.93
C GLN A 633 -6.57 -13.89 -12.97
N ALA A 634 -6.11 -14.58 -14.01
CA ALA A 634 -6.99 -15.14 -15.04
C ALA A 634 -8.02 -16.13 -14.47
N LEU A 635 -7.56 -17.03 -13.57
CA LEU A 635 -8.42 -18.01 -12.93
C LEU A 635 -9.41 -17.40 -11.93
N ALA A 636 -9.03 -16.31 -11.24
CA ALA A 636 -9.93 -15.60 -10.34
C ALA A 636 -11.10 -14.96 -11.10
N LYS A 637 -10.84 -14.37 -12.28
CA LYS A 637 -11.90 -13.81 -13.13
C LYS A 637 -12.79 -14.91 -13.71
N TYR A 638 -12.21 -16.04 -14.09
CA TYR A 638 -13.00 -17.22 -14.50
C TYR A 638 -13.84 -17.78 -13.35
N ALA A 639 -13.34 -17.75 -12.10
CA ALA A 639 -14.12 -18.17 -10.94
C ALA A 639 -15.35 -17.28 -10.70
N ASN A 640 -15.23 -15.97 -10.95
CA ASN A 640 -16.38 -15.06 -10.89
C ASN A 640 -17.46 -15.43 -11.89
N GLU A 641 -17.08 -15.72 -13.13
CA GLU A 641 -18.02 -16.18 -14.18
C GLU A 641 -18.68 -17.51 -13.79
N LEU A 642 -17.87 -18.49 -13.38
CA LEU A 642 -18.36 -19.80 -12.96
C LEU A 642 -19.33 -19.72 -11.77
N PHE A 643 -19.10 -18.82 -10.82
CA PHE A 643 -20.01 -18.57 -9.73
C PHE A 643 -21.37 -18.01 -10.22
N LEU A 644 -21.32 -17.07 -11.16
CA LEU A 644 -22.56 -16.53 -11.76
C LEU A 644 -23.34 -17.61 -12.52
N ASP A 645 -22.66 -18.54 -13.20
CA ASP A 645 -23.29 -19.69 -13.84
C ASP A 645 -24.00 -20.61 -12.82
N VAL A 646 -23.40 -20.79 -11.62
CA VAL A 646 -24.05 -21.52 -10.51
C VAL A 646 -25.34 -20.81 -10.07
N ILE A 647 -25.28 -19.47 -9.95
CA ILE A 647 -26.43 -18.67 -9.53
C ILE A 647 -27.54 -18.69 -10.59
N GLU A 648 -27.18 -18.63 -11.86
CA GLU A 648 -28.16 -18.72 -12.95
C GLU A 648 -28.87 -20.10 -12.97
N ALA A 649 -28.08 -21.18 -12.86
CA ALA A 649 -28.63 -22.53 -12.74
C ALA A 649 -29.55 -22.67 -11.52
N TYR A 650 -29.20 -22.06 -10.40
CA TYR A 650 -30.01 -22.01 -9.19
C TYR A 650 -31.35 -21.31 -9.43
N LYS A 651 -31.35 -20.14 -10.11
CA LYS A 651 -32.57 -19.41 -10.44
C LYS A 651 -33.49 -20.15 -11.44
N LEU A 652 -32.92 -21.07 -12.20
CA LEU A 652 -33.66 -21.94 -13.14
C LEU A 652 -34.11 -23.25 -12.50
N ASP A 653 -33.94 -23.44 -11.19
CA ASP A 653 -34.22 -24.66 -10.45
C ASP A 653 -33.49 -25.91 -11.00
N ASP A 654 -32.35 -25.74 -11.69
CA ASP A 654 -31.56 -26.84 -12.24
C ASP A 654 -30.57 -27.40 -11.20
N LEU A 655 -31.03 -28.32 -10.37
CA LEU A 655 -30.26 -28.99 -9.32
C LEU A 655 -28.99 -29.69 -9.87
N HIS A 656 -29.09 -30.27 -11.08
CA HIS A 656 -27.97 -31.02 -11.67
C HIS A 656 -26.85 -30.03 -12.09
N ALA A 657 -27.21 -28.95 -12.76
CA ALA A 657 -26.27 -27.90 -13.16
C ALA A 657 -25.64 -27.22 -11.92
N VAL A 658 -26.45 -26.85 -10.90
CA VAL A 658 -25.93 -26.28 -9.64
C VAL A 658 -24.90 -27.22 -8.99
N SER A 659 -25.20 -28.50 -8.89
CA SER A 659 -24.29 -29.49 -8.28
C SER A 659 -22.99 -29.60 -9.09
N HIS A 660 -23.08 -29.71 -10.41
CA HIS A 660 -21.92 -29.87 -11.30
C HIS A 660 -21.01 -28.64 -11.30
N LEU A 661 -21.61 -27.46 -11.47
CA LEU A 661 -20.84 -26.18 -11.52
C LEU A 661 -20.21 -25.83 -10.17
N SER A 662 -20.92 -26.12 -9.06
CA SER A 662 -20.36 -25.96 -7.69
C SER A 662 -19.14 -26.84 -7.46
N GLN A 663 -19.16 -28.09 -7.92
CA GLN A 663 -18.01 -28.99 -7.83
C GLN A 663 -16.83 -28.49 -8.67
N LYS A 664 -17.11 -27.96 -9.88
CA LYS A 664 -16.09 -27.35 -10.74
C LYS A 664 -15.44 -26.15 -10.08
N PHE A 665 -16.24 -25.26 -9.44
CA PHE A 665 -15.75 -24.12 -8.67
C PHE A 665 -14.84 -24.54 -7.51
N LEU A 666 -15.27 -25.50 -6.70
CA LEU A 666 -14.49 -26.01 -5.57
C LEU A 666 -13.19 -26.68 -6.03
N GLY A 667 -13.23 -27.38 -7.16
CA GLY A 667 -12.05 -27.95 -7.82
C GLY A 667 -11.07 -26.87 -8.24
N LEU A 668 -11.56 -25.78 -8.84
CA LEU A 668 -10.74 -24.62 -9.24
C LEU A 668 -10.05 -23.96 -8.03
N VAL A 669 -10.77 -23.73 -6.92
CA VAL A 669 -10.21 -23.17 -5.69
C VAL A 669 -9.09 -24.04 -5.12
N LYS A 670 -9.28 -25.36 -5.11
CA LYS A 670 -8.26 -26.32 -4.68
C LYS A 670 -7.01 -26.29 -5.57
N ASP A 671 -7.21 -26.20 -6.88
CA ASP A 671 -6.12 -26.20 -7.84
C ASP A 671 -5.35 -24.87 -7.80
N MET A 672 -6.05 -23.74 -7.53
CA MET A 672 -5.41 -22.44 -7.28
C MET A 672 -4.57 -22.48 -5.98
N ASP A 673 -5.03 -23.14 -4.92
CA ASP A 673 -4.23 -23.32 -3.69
C ASP A 673 -2.89 -24.01 -3.99
N MET A 674 -2.90 -25.02 -4.86
CA MET A 674 -1.69 -25.71 -5.30
C MET A 674 -0.77 -24.80 -6.12
N LEU A 675 -1.30 -24.00 -7.03
CA LEU A 675 -0.55 -23.00 -7.79
C LEU A 675 0.18 -22.03 -6.87
N LEU A 676 -0.56 -21.42 -5.93
CA LEU A 676 -0.03 -20.45 -4.98
C LEU A 676 1.05 -21.07 -4.08
N GLY A 677 0.96 -22.37 -3.81
CA GLY A 677 2.00 -23.13 -3.09
C GLY A 677 3.36 -23.21 -3.80
N CYS A 678 3.45 -22.81 -5.06
CA CYS A 678 4.69 -22.89 -5.86
C CYS A 678 5.62 -21.68 -5.68
N HIS A 679 5.27 -20.63 -4.92
CA HIS A 679 6.15 -19.50 -4.63
C HIS A 679 5.95 -18.96 -3.20
N ASP A 680 7.07 -18.63 -2.53
CA ASP A 680 7.07 -18.18 -1.13
C ASP A 680 6.21 -16.91 -0.89
N GLY A 681 6.06 -16.06 -1.89
CA GLY A 681 5.26 -14.84 -1.82
C GLY A 681 3.75 -15.05 -1.64
N PHE A 682 3.26 -16.26 -1.95
CA PHE A 682 1.85 -16.61 -1.89
C PHE A 682 1.51 -17.65 -0.79
N LEU A 683 2.32 -17.71 0.28
CA LEU A 683 2.10 -18.65 1.38
C LEU A 683 1.51 -17.95 2.61
N LEU A 684 0.54 -18.59 3.26
CA LEU A 684 -0.01 -18.17 4.55
C LEU A 684 0.98 -18.36 5.71
N GLY A 685 1.81 -19.43 5.63
CA GLY A 685 2.72 -19.81 6.72
C GLY A 685 3.62 -18.69 7.21
N PRO A 686 4.32 -17.94 6.35
CA PRO A 686 5.19 -16.83 6.77
C PRO A 686 4.47 -15.76 7.58
N TRP A 687 3.22 -15.42 7.27
CA TRP A 687 2.41 -14.46 8.02
C TRP A 687 2.11 -14.94 9.44
N ILE A 688 1.65 -16.19 9.58
CA ILE A 688 1.32 -16.81 10.87
C ILE A 688 2.58 -17.00 11.73
N GLU A 689 3.65 -17.54 11.15
CA GLU A 689 4.87 -17.83 11.90
C GLU A 689 5.62 -16.56 12.31
N SER A 690 5.53 -15.46 11.52
CA SER A 690 6.09 -14.17 11.91
C SER A 690 5.37 -13.60 13.14
N ALA A 691 4.05 -13.77 13.25
CA ALA A 691 3.28 -13.37 14.42
C ALA A 691 3.71 -14.18 15.66
N LYS A 692 3.79 -15.49 15.53
CA LYS A 692 4.21 -16.39 16.61
C LYS A 692 5.65 -16.14 17.07
N LYS A 693 6.57 -15.80 16.16
CA LYS A 693 7.98 -15.49 16.46
C LYS A 693 8.14 -14.32 17.42
N LEU A 694 7.22 -13.36 17.43
CA LEU A 694 7.28 -12.20 18.32
C LEU A 694 6.74 -12.48 19.73
N ALA A 695 6.06 -13.60 19.93
CA ALA A 695 5.54 -14.01 21.23
C ALA A 695 6.67 -14.49 22.16
N GLN A 696 6.45 -14.37 23.48
CA GLN A 696 7.42 -14.76 24.51
C GLN A 696 6.95 -15.96 25.35
N ASP A 697 5.69 -16.28 25.29
CA ASP A 697 5.03 -17.41 25.97
C ASP A 697 3.87 -17.93 25.13
N GLU A 698 3.30 -19.05 25.55
CA GLU A 698 2.21 -19.71 24.83
C GLU A 698 0.92 -18.87 24.76
N ASP A 699 0.63 -18.03 25.74
CA ASP A 699 -0.56 -17.22 25.77
C ASP A 699 -0.45 -16.07 24.74
N GLN A 700 0.73 -15.45 24.67
CA GLN A 700 1.03 -14.45 23.64
C GLN A 700 1.07 -15.09 22.24
N GLU A 701 1.62 -16.30 22.11
CA GLU A 701 1.65 -17.01 20.82
C GLU A 701 0.21 -17.25 20.33
N ARG A 702 -0.69 -17.71 21.21
CA ARG A 702 -2.11 -17.89 20.89
C ARG A 702 -2.78 -16.57 20.49
N GLN A 703 -2.55 -15.51 21.25
CA GLN A 703 -3.12 -14.19 20.98
C GLN A 703 -2.62 -13.63 19.63
N PHE A 704 -1.34 -13.71 19.36
CA PHE A 704 -0.76 -13.13 18.13
C PHE A 704 -1.15 -13.95 16.89
N GLU A 705 -1.19 -15.28 16.99
CA GLU A 705 -1.71 -16.12 15.92
C GLU A 705 -3.18 -15.84 15.64
N TRP A 706 -4.01 -15.69 16.68
CA TRP A 706 -5.41 -15.31 16.54
C TRP A 706 -5.56 -13.93 15.89
N ASN A 707 -4.77 -12.93 16.30
CA ASN A 707 -4.72 -11.61 15.67
C ASN A 707 -4.40 -11.71 14.17
N ALA A 708 -3.37 -12.48 13.81
CA ALA A 708 -2.93 -12.66 12.43
C ALA A 708 -4.01 -13.33 11.56
N ARG A 709 -4.71 -14.33 12.09
CA ARG A 709 -5.80 -15.03 11.40
C ARG A 709 -7.05 -14.16 11.28
N THR A 710 -7.39 -13.41 12.33
CA THR A 710 -8.59 -12.59 12.40
C THR A 710 -8.51 -11.41 11.43
N GLN A 711 -7.35 -10.73 11.34
CA GLN A 711 -7.18 -9.58 10.46
C GLN A 711 -7.49 -9.88 8.99
N ILE A 712 -7.13 -11.07 8.52
CA ILE A 712 -7.30 -11.47 7.11
C ILE A 712 -8.62 -12.20 6.82
N THR A 713 -9.53 -12.28 7.80
CA THR A 713 -10.82 -12.97 7.64
C THR A 713 -11.99 -12.09 8.10
N MET A 714 -12.50 -12.29 9.29
CA MET A 714 -13.70 -11.61 9.79
C MET A 714 -13.43 -10.99 11.16
N TRP A 715 -13.70 -9.72 11.30
CA TRP A 715 -13.49 -8.99 12.55
C TRP A 715 -14.77 -8.95 13.38
N PHE A 716 -14.63 -8.75 14.69
CA PHE A 716 -15.67 -8.59 15.69
C PHE A 716 -16.53 -9.86 15.94
N ASP A 717 -17.42 -9.76 16.92
CA ASP A 717 -18.32 -10.84 17.33
C ASP A 717 -19.55 -10.86 16.42
N ASN A 718 -19.46 -11.58 15.32
CA ASN A 718 -20.52 -11.69 14.31
C ASN A 718 -21.69 -12.56 14.78
N SER A 719 -22.89 -12.25 14.31
CA SER A 719 -24.11 -13.01 14.54
C SER A 719 -24.77 -13.43 13.22
N GLU A 720 -25.76 -14.31 13.28
CA GLU A 720 -26.50 -14.74 12.08
C GLU A 720 -27.40 -13.62 11.50
N GLU A 721 -27.70 -12.61 12.31
CA GLU A 721 -28.46 -11.43 11.88
C GLU A 721 -27.55 -10.38 11.27
N GLU A 722 -26.33 -10.22 11.79
CA GLU A 722 -25.40 -9.18 11.37
C GLU A 722 -23.97 -9.73 11.33
N ALA A 723 -23.34 -9.62 10.17
CA ALA A 723 -21.91 -9.88 9.98
C ALA A 723 -21.16 -8.55 9.87
N SER A 724 -19.92 -8.51 10.35
CA SER A 724 -19.05 -7.34 10.23
C SER A 724 -18.85 -6.93 8.78
N LEU A 725 -18.87 -5.63 8.51
CA LEU A 725 -18.53 -5.07 7.20
C LEU A 725 -17.03 -5.18 6.90
N LEU A 726 -16.22 -5.49 7.92
CA LEU A 726 -14.79 -5.79 7.77
C LEU A 726 -14.51 -7.28 7.54
N ARG A 727 -15.54 -8.08 7.23
CA ARG A 727 -15.32 -9.43 6.71
C ARG A 727 -14.62 -9.37 5.36
N ASP A 728 -13.59 -10.18 5.17
CA ASP A 728 -12.82 -10.28 3.94
C ASP A 728 -12.20 -8.96 3.42
N TYR A 729 -12.22 -7.87 4.17
CA TYR A 729 -11.59 -6.62 3.73
C TYR A 729 -10.08 -6.82 3.54
N GLY A 730 -9.40 -7.45 4.49
CA GLY A 730 -7.98 -7.80 4.42
C GLY A 730 -7.67 -9.11 3.68
N ASN A 731 -8.49 -9.51 2.72
CA ASN A 731 -8.38 -10.79 2.01
C ASN A 731 -7.02 -10.99 1.33
N LYS A 732 -6.59 -12.27 1.22
CA LYS A 732 -5.31 -12.65 0.64
C LYS A 732 -5.44 -13.89 -0.25
N TYR A 733 -4.85 -13.84 -1.44
CA TYR A 733 -4.64 -15.03 -2.25
C TYR A 733 -3.39 -15.78 -1.76
N TRP A 734 -3.54 -16.54 -0.66
CA TRP A 734 -2.46 -17.34 -0.09
C TRP A 734 -2.81 -18.84 -0.06
N SER A 735 -1.85 -19.68 -0.49
CA SER A 735 -1.94 -21.14 -0.29
C SER A 735 -2.07 -21.45 1.20
N GLY A 736 -2.96 -22.36 1.51
CA GLY A 736 -3.40 -22.67 2.86
C GLY A 736 -4.68 -21.93 3.26
N LEU A 737 -4.83 -20.65 2.89
CA LEU A 737 -6.04 -19.88 3.15
C LEU A 737 -7.18 -20.29 2.19
N LEU A 738 -6.86 -20.49 0.90
CA LEU A 738 -7.83 -20.98 -0.08
C LEU A 738 -8.33 -22.39 0.33
N ARG A 739 -7.40 -23.27 0.68
CA ARG A 739 -7.71 -24.66 1.02
C ARG A 739 -8.51 -24.77 2.32
N ASP A 740 -8.12 -24.07 3.37
CA ASP A 740 -8.61 -24.31 4.74
C ASP A 740 -9.72 -23.34 5.16
N TYR A 741 -9.92 -22.24 4.43
CA TYR A 741 -10.94 -21.24 4.75
C TYR A 741 -11.87 -20.88 3.58
N TYR A 742 -11.35 -20.37 2.47
CA TYR A 742 -12.21 -19.88 1.37
C TYR A 742 -12.96 -21.02 0.65
N GLY A 743 -12.28 -22.14 0.37
CA GLY A 743 -12.91 -23.30 -0.25
C GLY A 743 -14.01 -23.92 0.63
N PRO A 744 -13.75 -24.21 1.90
CA PRO A 744 -14.79 -24.65 2.84
C PRO A 744 -15.97 -23.69 2.99
N ARG A 745 -15.73 -22.37 2.97
CA ARG A 745 -16.79 -21.36 2.99
C ARG A 745 -17.69 -21.46 1.76
N ALA A 746 -17.11 -21.54 0.58
CA ALA A 746 -17.85 -21.71 -0.66
C ALA A 746 -18.64 -23.04 -0.67
N ALA A 747 -18.03 -24.11 -0.17
CA ALA A 747 -18.70 -25.42 -0.06
C ALA A 747 -19.94 -25.37 0.85
N ILE A 748 -19.90 -24.63 1.95
CA ILE A 748 -21.06 -24.41 2.82
C ILE A 748 -22.15 -23.66 2.05
N TYR A 749 -21.82 -22.61 1.31
CA TYR A 749 -22.81 -21.85 0.52
C TYR A 749 -23.49 -22.74 -0.51
N PHE A 750 -22.74 -23.47 -1.31
CA PHE A 750 -23.29 -24.38 -2.32
C PHE A 750 -24.12 -25.51 -1.71
N LYS A 751 -23.74 -26.00 -0.53
CA LYS A 751 -24.60 -26.97 0.20
C LYS A 751 -25.98 -26.38 0.53
N PHE A 752 -26.05 -25.11 0.94
CA PHE A 752 -27.30 -24.42 1.21
C PHE A 752 -28.11 -24.17 -0.07
N LEU A 753 -27.47 -23.90 -1.22
CA LEU A 753 -28.14 -23.79 -2.53
C LEU A 753 -28.80 -25.13 -2.91
N ILE A 754 -28.02 -26.21 -2.88
CA ILE A 754 -28.49 -27.55 -3.23
C ILE A 754 -29.63 -27.99 -2.31
N ALA A 755 -29.47 -27.86 -0.99
CA ALA A 755 -30.51 -28.21 -0.03
C ALA A 755 -31.80 -27.44 -0.24
N SER A 756 -31.73 -26.15 -0.60
CA SER A 756 -32.92 -25.34 -0.86
C SER A 756 -33.71 -25.81 -2.09
N LEU A 757 -33.02 -26.27 -3.15
CA LEU A 757 -33.67 -26.87 -4.33
C LEU A 757 -34.25 -28.27 -4.02
N GLU A 758 -33.50 -29.14 -3.32
CA GLU A 758 -33.95 -30.46 -2.94
C GLU A 758 -35.20 -30.42 -2.05
N GLU A 759 -35.28 -29.46 -1.13
CA GLU A 759 -36.39 -29.28 -0.21
C GLU A 759 -37.53 -28.42 -0.77
N GLY A 760 -37.34 -27.78 -1.94
CA GLY A 760 -38.31 -26.83 -2.50
C GLY A 760 -38.56 -25.62 -1.58
N LYS A 761 -37.55 -25.20 -0.83
CA LYS A 761 -37.58 -24.06 0.10
C LYS A 761 -36.66 -22.94 -0.39
N GLY A 762 -36.91 -21.72 0.06
CA GLY A 762 -35.99 -20.61 -0.21
C GLY A 762 -34.63 -20.79 0.45
N PHE A 763 -33.60 -20.13 -0.11
CA PHE A 763 -32.25 -20.12 0.44
C PHE A 763 -32.23 -19.59 1.90
N SER A 764 -31.57 -20.31 2.79
CA SER A 764 -31.48 -19.93 4.19
C SER A 764 -30.23 -19.06 4.45
N LEU A 765 -30.32 -17.77 4.21
CA LEU A 765 -29.22 -16.81 4.42
C LEU A 765 -28.71 -16.84 5.89
N ARG A 766 -29.62 -16.82 6.87
CA ARG A 766 -29.26 -16.95 8.29
C ARG A 766 -28.55 -18.28 8.61
N GLY A 767 -29.05 -19.38 8.04
CA GLY A 767 -28.43 -20.69 8.20
C GLY A 767 -27.01 -20.72 7.67
N TRP A 768 -26.80 -20.17 6.47
CA TRP A 768 -25.47 -20.08 5.87
C TRP A 768 -24.54 -19.17 6.68
N ARG A 769 -24.99 -17.96 7.10
CA ARG A 769 -24.20 -17.05 7.95
C ARG A 769 -23.75 -17.73 9.24
N ARG A 770 -24.66 -18.48 9.90
CA ARG A 770 -24.31 -19.24 11.13
C ARG A 770 -23.17 -20.22 10.90
N GLU A 771 -23.25 -21.02 9.84
CA GLU A 771 -22.18 -22.01 9.56
C GLU A 771 -20.90 -21.34 9.08
N TRP A 772 -20.97 -20.25 8.33
CA TRP A 772 -19.80 -19.46 7.95
C TRP A 772 -19.11 -18.84 9.17
N ILE A 773 -19.83 -18.20 10.08
CA ILE A 773 -19.29 -17.64 11.32
C ILE A 773 -18.63 -18.73 12.15
N LYS A 774 -19.27 -19.88 12.26
CA LYS A 774 -18.72 -21.05 12.97
C LYS A 774 -17.42 -21.54 12.32
N LEU A 775 -17.38 -21.65 11.00
CA LEU A 775 -16.17 -21.97 10.26
C LEU A 775 -15.07 -20.97 10.57
N THR A 776 -15.38 -19.68 10.50
CA THR A 776 -14.42 -18.59 10.73
C THR A 776 -13.85 -18.64 12.14
N ASN A 777 -14.71 -18.73 13.16
CA ASN A 777 -14.28 -18.81 14.56
C ASN A 777 -13.41 -20.04 14.84
N ASN A 778 -13.78 -21.20 14.26
CA ASN A 778 -12.98 -22.42 14.38
C ASN A 778 -11.61 -22.25 13.71
N TRP A 779 -11.56 -21.65 12.52
CA TRP A 779 -10.32 -21.42 11.79
C TRP A 779 -9.42 -20.41 12.51
N GLN A 780 -9.97 -19.30 13.02
CA GLN A 780 -9.23 -18.29 13.78
C GLN A 780 -8.60 -18.86 15.06
N ASN A 781 -9.28 -19.80 15.72
CA ASN A 781 -8.80 -20.46 16.94
C ASN A 781 -8.04 -21.79 16.67
N SER A 782 -7.88 -22.18 15.40
CA SER A 782 -7.14 -23.41 15.06
C SER A 782 -5.64 -23.23 15.25
N ARG A 783 -4.94 -24.35 15.35
CA ARG A 783 -3.48 -24.43 15.47
C ARG A 783 -2.86 -25.11 14.24
N ASN A 784 -3.56 -25.07 13.12
CA ASN A 784 -3.06 -25.65 11.87
C ASN A 784 -1.75 -24.96 11.47
N VAL A 785 -0.75 -25.75 11.15
CA VAL A 785 0.55 -25.30 10.66
C VAL A 785 0.52 -25.25 9.15
N PHE A 786 1.10 -24.19 8.59
CA PHE A 786 1.16 -23.95 7.15
C PHE A 786 2.61 -23.93 6.66
N PRO A 787 2.87 -24.37 5.41
CA PRO A 787 4.20 -24.30 4.84
C PRO A 787 4.75 -22.86 4.82
N VAL A 788 6.03 -22.70 5.18
CA VAL A 788 6.78 -21.43 5.11
C VAL A 788 7.73 -21.39 3.92
N LYS A 789 7.82 -22.49 3.18
CA LYS A 789 8.59 -22.61 1.95
C LYS A 789 7.72 -23.22 0.86
N SER A 790 7.83 -22.68 -0.33
CA SER A 790 7.13 -23.15 -1.51
C SER A 790 7.61 -24.53 -1.96
N THR A 791 6.71 -25.25 -2.59
CA THR A 791 6.97 -26.56 -3.20
C THR A 791 6.26 -26.67 -4.53
N GLY A 792 6.87 -27.37 -5.50
CA GLY A 792 6.27 -27.55 -6.82
C GLY A 792 6.96 -26.75 -7.92
N ASP A 793 6.46 -26.93 -9.12
CA ASP A 793 6.99 -26.33 -10.35
C ASP A 793 5.95 -25.36 -10.90
N ALA A 794 6.21 -24.06 -10.73
CA ALA A 794 5.31 -22.99 -11.14
C ALA A 794 4.92 -23.10 -12.63
N LEU A 795 5.88 -23.41 -13.52
CA LEU A 795 5.60 -23.50 -14.96
C LEU A 795 4.69 -24.69 -15.28
N LYS A 796 5.00 -25.87 -14.75
CA LYS A 796 4.17 -27.06 -15.02
C LYS A 796 2.75 -26.92 -14.45
N VAL A 797 2.62 -26.38 -13.26
CA VAL A 797 1.30 -26.18 -12.64
C VAL A 797 0.49 -25.12 -13.41
N SER A 798 1.11 -24.00 -13.80
CA SER A 798 0.44 -22.97 -14.61
C SER A 798 0.03 -23.51 -15.99
N GLN A 799 0.87 -24.29 -16.67
CA GLN A 799 0.55 -24.94 -17.95
C GLN A 799 -0.64 -25.87 -17.81
N TRP A 800 -0.63 -26.76 -16.81
CA TRP A 800 -1.73 -27.68 -16.55
C TRP A 800 -3.04 -26.95 -16.25
N LEU A 801 -3.01 -25.84 -15.46
CA LEU A 801 -4.20 -25.05 -15.15
C LEU A 801 -4.72 -24.30 -16.39
N PHE A 802 -3.82 -23.77 -17.21
CA PHE A 802 -4.17 -23.14 -18.47
C PHE A 802 -4.92 -24.13 -19.39
N GLU A 803 -4.36 -25.32 -19.59
CA GLU A 803 -4.98 -26.38 -20.39
C GLU A 803 -6.34 -26.82 -19.82
N LYS A 804 -6.44 -26.93 -18.51
CA LYS A 804 -7.66 -27.44 -17.84
C LYS A 804 -8.82 -26.45 -17.82
N TYR A 805 -8.54 -25.15 -17.69
CA TYR A 805 -9.58 -24.15 -17.40
C TYR A 805 -9.69 -23.01 -18.42
N LEU A 806 -8.61 -22.64 -19.11
CA LEU A 806 -8.53 -21.39 -19.86
C LEU A 806 -8.32 -21.56 -21.37
N GLN A 807 -7.85 -22.71 -21.83
CA GLN A 807 -7.48 -22.92 -23.23
C GLN A 807 -8.63 -22.65 -24.22
N ASP A 808 -9.83 -23.11 -23.89
CA ASP A 808 -11.01 -22.95 -24.75
C ASP A 808 -11.58 -21.53 -24.71
N LEU A 809 -11.39 -20.80 -23.61
CA LEU A 809 -11.85 -19.42 -23.45
C LEU A 809 -11.08 -18.41 -24.30
N GLY A 810 -9.79 -18.66 -24.54
CA GLY A 810 -8.94 -17.83 -25.42
C GLY A 810 -9.22 -17.99 -26.91
N SER A 811 -10.05 -18.94 -27.33
CA SER A 811 -10.32 -19.23 -28.74
C SER A 811 -11.64 -18.64 -29.29
N HIS A 812 -12.52 -18.13 -28.43
CA HIS A 812 -13.88 -17.75 -28.85
C HIS A 812 -14.08 -16.28 -29.25
N ASP A 813 -13.18 -15.36 -28.93
CA ASP A 813 -13.40 -13.91 -29.18
C ASP A 813 -12.91 -13.37 -30.53
N HIS A 814 -12.37 -14.19 -31.45
CA HIS A 814 -12.01 -13.73 -32.82
C HIS A 814 -13.15 -13.77 -33.86
N LEU A 815 -14.38 -14.12 -33.49
CA LEU A 815 -15.51 -14.30 -34.41
C LEU A 815 -16.74 -13.41 -34.13
N GLY A 816 -16.61 -12.25 -33.46
CA GLY A 816 -17.79 -11.48 -33.13
C GLY A 816 -17.71 -9.97 -33.01
N TYR A 817 -16.96 -9.26 -33.85
CA TYR A 817 -17.20 -7.82 -34.07
C TYR A 817 -17.18 -7.48 -35.57
N ASN A 818 -18.31 -7.68 -36.22
CA ASN A 818 -18.58 -7.06 -37.50
C ASN A 818 -18.96 -5.59 -37.28
N ASN A 819 -18.04 -4.72 -37.65
CA ASN A 819 -18.31 -3.28 -37.81
C ASN A 819 -19.46 -3.06 -38.82
N ASN A 820 -20.61 -2.67 -38.33
CA ASN A 820 -21.62 -1.97 -39.10
C ASN A 820 -22.13 -0.80 -38.28
N ASN A 821 -21.45 0.31 -38.34
CA ASN A 821 -22.04 1.62 -38.13
C ASN A 821 -21.41 2.63 -39.10
N ASN A 822 -22.10 2.85 -40.20
CA ASN A 822 -21.95 4.04 -41.04
C ASN A 822 -22.58 5.23 -40.32
N PRO A 823 -22.01 6.44 -40.43
CA PRO A 823 -22.54 7.63 -39.77
C PRO A 823 -23.70 8.25 -40.53
N VAL A 824 -24.71 8.68 -39.82
CA VAL A 824 -25.57 9.81 -40.20
C VAL A 824 -25.56 10.80 -39.07
#